data_6ce19c55af5eb9ec8ff7e1c0db73c902
#
_entry.id   6ce19c55af5eb9ec8ff7e1c0db73c902
#
_cell.length_a   1.000
_cell.length_b   1.000
_cell.length_c   1.000
_cell.angle_alpha   90.00
_cell.angle_beta   90.00
_cell.angle_gamma   90.00
#
_symmetry.space_group_name_H-M   'P 1'
#
loop_
_entity.id
_entity.type
_entity.pdbx_description
1 polymer ?
#
loop_
_entity_poly.entity_id
_entity_poly.type
_entity_poly.pdbx_seq_one_letter_code
_entity_poly.pdbx_strand_id
1 'polypeptide(L)'
;MYKDANITKGLGRGVEIAEELRSQSSADNLFAGIFTGSLPFERVFGEWSKPSAEEIQRRDKIVTELIDFLLKKVDPYLVDDTSSVPLEVFEGLARLGCFGLKASNKYGGKELSNTSYLEALGVSASWCSAIVIVLSAHNTIGCVFPVMYYGTDEQKDHLLPELIKWPTGFCLTERNVGSDASKVECYAKRVRDAQGNIIGYEIKGEKWYTTNSILTDHVSLAKNLSVVTRIVDHPDELKDKTKKECYGLFIVATNSKGFDVGVRNTFIGMRGIHNSTPLFETVFVPAFNLIGENREDWESKYGWGPREGSGLKIAFESLNTGRIAIAKGCIGVSKQALNLTRWWGNKRSQLGGPLIDKELVRDKIVYAATNILAMEAMTKYASTCFDKGQDVRIEAAAVKTFASERAWQIVDNLAQVRGGRFYETWQSLSKRELTPPDEILWTGARPNRIFEGANEILVQLMFREGTDKFIKTALPLMSKRSSMGEKLRAATKMAGYYLSSVNLYLPNWLMNHIKFIEHRSGKLARNIIISSAKYSTKLALKQLMLDRFSRIAINLGAMALTYSYARELDKEDQGHNYSQLADIFCRTTKYEVEELFRVLNNNDDEYRWKVSKRLINGDFDVFLLSGIIPMTEEHMRGPKK
;
A
#
# COMPACT_ATOMS: atom_id res chain seq x y z
N MET A 1 4.83 22.15 15.70
CA MET A 1 4.25 21.82 17.00
C MET A 1 5.03 20.78 17.80
N TYR A 2 5.66 19.82 17.16
CA TYR A 2 6.59 18.88 17.82
C TYR A 2 8.01 19.45 18.05
N LYS A 3 8.29 20.70 17.66
CA LYS A 3 9.60 21.34 17.81
C LYS A 3 10.11 21.48 19.25
N ASP A 4 9.22 21.39 20.23
CA ASP A 4 9.58 21.59 21.65
C ASP A 4 9.88 20.30 22.42
N ALA A 5 9.69 19.15 21.82
CA ALA A 5 10.08 17.88 22.42
C ALA A 5 11.26 17.31 21.61
N ASN A 6 12.37 17.02 22.26
CA ASN A 6 13.56 16.35 21.68
C ASN A 6 13.27 15.00 21.00
N ILE A 7 12.00 14.68 20.70
CA ILE A 7 11.49 13.47 20.06
C ILE A 7 11.61 13.55 18.55
N THR A 8 11.54 14.76 17.97
CA THR A 8 11.64 14.96 16.52
C THR A 8 13.03 14.68 15.96
N LYS A 9 14.05 14.64 16.80
CA LYS A 9 15.41 14.28 16.34
C LYS A 9 15.54 12.85 15.80
N GLY A 10 14.57 11.98 16.06
CA GLY A 10 14.58 10.59 15.61
C GLY A 10 13.52 10.21 14.55
N LEU A 11 12.47 11.02 14.37
CA LEU A 11 11.32 10.69 13.52
C LEU A 11 11.35 11.34 12.13
N GLY A 12 12.35 12.15 11.82
CA GLY A 12 12.58 12.71 10.48
C GLY A 12 11.43 13.59 9.95
N ARG A 13 11.70 14.29 8.87
CA ARG A 13 10.79 15.25 8.22
C ARG A 13 9.57 14.61 7.54
N GLY A 14 9.57 13.31 7.28
CA GLY A 14 8.37 12.59 6.83
C GLY A 14 7.17 12.80 7.75
N VAL A 15 7.43 13.08 9.06
CA VAL A 15 6.39 13.44 10.03
C VAL A 15 5.87 14.86 9.80
N GLU A 16 6.72 15.83 9.47
CA GLU A 16 6.30 17.22 9.22
C GLU A 16 5.45 17.32 7.94
N ILE A 17 5.84 16.61 6.88
CA ILE A 17 5.07 16.53 5.63
C ILE A 17 3.72 15.86 5.88
N ALA A 18 3.70 14.77 6.65
CA ALA A 18 2.47 14.15 7.06
C ALA A 18 1.60 15.08 7.94
N GLU A 19 2.17 16.02 8.69
CA GLU A 19 1.45 17.05 9.44
C GLU A 19 0.87 18.14 8.53
N GLU A 20 1.60 18.58 7.52
CA GLU A 20 1.11 19.51 6.51
C GLU A 20 -0.07 18.90 5.74
N LEU A 21 0.00 17.62 5.41
CA LEU A 21 -1.10 16.86 4.79
C LEU A 21 -2.32 16.71 5.70
N ARG A 22 -2.13 16.55 7.01
CA ARG A 22 -3.21 16.42 8.00
C ARG A 22 -4.03 17.68 8.18
N SER A 23 -3.42 18.85 8.05
CA SER A 23 -4.13 20.13 8.22
C SER A 23 -5.26 20.33 7.19
N GLN A 24 -5.27 19.52 6.13
CA GLN A 24 -6.23 19.58 5.02
C GLN A 24 -7.26 18.44 5.04
N SER A 25 -7.16 17.46 5.98
CA SER A 25 -8.06 16.31 6.01
C SER A 25 -9.22 16.49 6.97
N SER A 26 -10.43 16.09 6.55
CA SER A 26 -11.57 15.94 7.45
C SER A 26 -11.37 14.70 8.35
N ALA A 27 -11.52 14.88 9.65
CA ALA A 27 -11.32 13.84 10.68
C ALA A 27 -12.38 12.72 10.68
N ASP A 28 -13.21 12.62 9.66
CA ASP A 28 -14.38 11.73 9.63
C ASP A 28 -14.20 10.56 8.68
N ASN A 29 -13.25 9.65 8.95
CA ASN A 29 -13.16 8.38 8.26
C ASN A 29 -13.50 7.19 9.18
N LEU A 30 -13.72 6.01 8.61
CA LEU A 30 -14.12 4.81 9.36
C LEU A 30 -13.12 4.45 10.46
N PHE A 31 -11.84 4.36 10.10
CA PHE A 31 -10.82 3.89 11.04
C PHE A 31 -10.50 4.94 12.10
N ALA A 32 -10.52 6.24 11.77
CA ALA A 32 -10.42 7.29 12.78
C ALA A 32 -11.58 7.23 13.77
N GLY A 33 -12.80 6.94 13.32
CA GLY A 33 -13.94 6.66 14.19
C GLY A 33 -13.67 5.51 15.15
N ILE A 34 -13.19 4.37 14.64
CA ILE A 34 -12.85 3.20 15.46
C ILE A 34 -11.77 3.53 16.49
N PHE A 35 -10.70 4.24 16.10
CA PHE A 35 -9.66 4.70 17.04
C PHE A 35 -10.18 5.65 18.12
N THR A 36 -11.20 6.44 17.81
CA THR A 36 -11.82 7.39 18.73
C THR A 36 -13.00 6.80 19.51
N GLY A 37 -13.30 5.51 19.33
CA GLY A 37 -14.28 4.78 20.11
C GLY A 37 -15.70 4.80 19.57
N SER A 38 -15.89 5.22 18.32
CA SER A 38 -17.19 5.25 17.65
C SER A 38 -17.13 4.54 16.29
N LEU A 39 -18.17 3.78 15.97
CA LEU A 39 -18.36 3.25 14.62
C LEU A 39 -19.20 4.28 13.83
N PRO A 40 -18.67 4.89 12.75
CA PRO A 40 -19.44 5.79 11.91
C PRO A 40 -20.46 4.98 11.09
N PHE A 41 -21.61 4.74 11.70
CA PHE A 41 -22.64 3.77 11.25
C PHE A 41 -23.12 4.07 9.82
N GLU A 42 -23.43 5.32 9.52
CA GLU A 42 -23.90 5.74 8.19
C GLU A 42 -22.89 5.46 7.07
N ARG A 43 -21.59 5.53 7.37
CA ARG A 43 -20.54 5.22 6.41
C ARG A 43 -20.39 3.74 6.12
N VAL A 44 -20.69 2.89 7.09
CA VAL A 44 -20.58 1.43 6.98
C VAL A 44 -21.84 0.82 6.40
N PHE A 45 -23.01 1.30 6.86
CA PHE A 45 -24.32 0.72 6.56
C PHE A 45 -25.16 1.59 5.62
N GLY A 46 -24.63 2.68 5.11
CA GLY A 46 -25.21 3.41 4.00
C GLY A 46 -25.18 2.62 2.70
N GLU A 47 -25.77 3.18 1.65
CA GLU A 47 -25.75 2.55 0.33
C GLU A 47 -24.30 2.42 -0.20
N TRP A 48 -23.94 1.21 -0.60
CA TRP A 48 -22.72 0.96 -1.32
C TRP A 48 -22.80 1.61 -2.70
N SER A 49 -21.92 2.59 -2.93
CA SER A 49 -21.86 3.30 -4.21
C SER A 49 -21.56 2.32 -5.34
N LYS A 50 -22.36 2.41 -6.40
CA LYS A 50 -22.18 1.63 -7.63
C LYS A 50 -21.82 2.58 -8.75
N PRO A 51 -20.93 2.20 -9.67
CA PRO A 51 -20.76 2.93 -10.92
C PRO A 51 -22.08 3.01 -11.69
N SER A 52 -22.21 3.98 -12.60
CA SER A 52 -23.38 4.06 -13.48
C SER A 52 -23.52 2.81 -14.34
N ALA A 53 -24.73 2.53 -14.83
CA ALA A 53 -24.96 1.39 -15.73
C ALA A 53 -24.08 1.45 -16.99
N GLU A 54 -23.87 2.64 -17.52
CA GLU A 54 -23.00 2.88 -18.67
C GLU A 54 -21.52 2.61 -18.35
N GLU A 55 -21.07 3.00 -17.17
CA GLU A 55 -19.71 2.69 -16.72
C GLU A 55 -19.53 1.19 -16.47
N ILE A 56 -20.53 0.52 -15.87
CA ILE A 56 -20.52 -0.93 -15.69
C ILE A 56 -20.39 -1.65 -17.02
N GLN A 57 -21.19 -1.27 -18.02
CA GLN A 57 -21.13 -1.85 -19.35
C GLN A 57 -19.77 -1.62 -20.02
N ARG A 58 -19.21 -0.41 -19.90
CA ARG A 58 -17.88 -0.07 -20.41
C ARG A 58 -16.78 -0.88 -19.72
N ARG A 59 -16.82 -0.99 -18.39
CA ARG A 59 -15.92 -1.82 -17.59
C ARG A 59 -15.97 -3.27 -18.00
N ASP A 60 -17.17 -3.86 -18.08
CA ASP A 60 -17.36 -5.27 -18.36
C ASP A 60 -16.86 -5.65 -19.76
N LYS A 61 -17.06 -4.76 -20.73
CA LYS A 61 -16.47 -4.90 -22.08
C LYS A 61 -14.95 -4.94 -22.01
N ILE A 62 -14.33 -3.96 -21.34
CA ILE A 62 -12.85 -3.87 -21.20
C ILE A 62 -12.30 -5.10 -20.47
N VAL A 63 -12.94 -5.53 -19.40
CA VAL A 63 -12.51 -6.70 -18.63
C VAL A 63 -12.63 -7.98 -19.45
N THR A 64 -13.70 -8.15 -20.23
CA THR A 64 -13.89 -9.29 -21.12
C THR A 64 -12.80 -9.34 -22.21
N GLU A 65 -12.54 -8.21 -22.87
CA GLU A 65 -11.48 -8.10 -23.88
C GLU A 65 -10.09 -8.36 -23.27
N LEU A 66 -9.85 -7.90 -22.07
CA LEU A 66 -8.60 -8.16 -21.34
C LEU A 66 -8.45 -9.64 -20.98
N ILE A 67 -9.51 -10.31 -20.49
CA ILE A 67 -9.49 -11.76 -20.22
C ILE A 67 -9.12 -12.53 -21.48
N ASP A 68 -9.80 -12.25 -22.59
CA ASP A 68 -9.54 -12.91 -23.87
C ASP A 68 -8.09 -12.72 -24.35
N PHE A 69 -7.58 -11.50 -24.21
CA PHE A 69 -6.20 -11.18 -24.52
C PHE A 69 -5.21 -11.91 -23.62
N LEU A 70 -5.43 -11.91 -22.30
CA LEU A 70 -4.54 -12.59 -21.33
C LEU A 70 -4.47 -14.09 -21.62
N LEU A 71 -5.61 -14.73 -21.85
CA LEU A 71 -5.67 -16.17 -22.17
C LEU A 71 -4.95 -16.53 -23.47
N LYS A 72 -5.01 -15.67 -24.50
CA LYS A 72 -4.45 -15.95 -25.83
C LYS A 72 -2.99 -15.53 -25.99
N LYS A 73 -2.52 -14.52 -25.23
CA LYS A 73 -1.27 -13.83 -25.51
C LYS A 73 -0.30 -13.78 -24.34
N VAL A 74 -0.74 -14.13 -23.13
CA VAL A 74 0.11 -14.10 -21.95
C VAL A 74 0.24 -15.51 -21.37
N ASP A 75 1.40 -16.11 -21.57
CA ASP A 75 1.76 -17.35 -20.90
C ASP A 75 2.54 -17.04 -19.61
N PRO A 76 1.93 -17.27 -18.43
CA PRO A 76 2.58 -16.96 -17.15
C PRO A 76 3.83 -17.80 -16.90
N TYR A 77 3.94 -19.00 -17.47
CA TYR A 77 5.12 -19.84 -17.33
C TYR A 77 6.29 -19.28 -18.15
N LEU A 78 6.03 -18.87 -19.39
CA LEU A 78 7.03 -18.23 -20.24
C LEU A 78 7.54 -16.92 -19.62
N VAL A 79 6.61 -16.10 -19.08
CA VAL A 79 6.96 -14.84 -18.38
C VAL A 79 7.84 -15.10 -17.16
N ASP A 80 7.56 -16.16 -16.41
CA ASP A 80 8.38 -16.54 -15.25
C ASP A 80 9.75 -17.05 -15.68
N ASP A 81 9.81 -17.96 -16.65
CA ASP A 81 11.04 -18.59 -17.13
C ASP A 81 12.00 -17.57 -17.75
N THR A 82 11.50 -16.74 -18.64
CA THR A 82 12.30 -15.70 -19.30
C THR A 82 12.57 -14.47 -18.42
N SER A 83 11.90 -14.36 -17.28
CA SER A 83 11.92 -13.16 -16.42
C SER A 83 11.56 -11.87 -17.18
N SER A 84 10.69 -11.96 -18.16
CA SER A 84 10.32 -10.85 -19.04
C SER A 84 8.90 -11.00 -19.58
N VAL A 85 8.10 -9.95 -19.48
CA VAL A 85 6.88 -9.83 -20.27
C VAL A 85 7.28 -9.44 -21.69
N PRO A 86 6.87 -10.19 -22.74
CA PRO A 86 7.21 -9.87 -24.12
C PRO A 86 6.69 -8.51 -24.57
N LEU A 87 7.41 -7.82 -25.45
CA LEU A 87 7.05 -6.48 -25.96
C LEU A 87 5.67 -6.47 -26.63
N GLU A 88 5.32 -7.51 -27.37
CA GLU A 88 4.01 -7.69 -28.01
C GLU A 88 2.83 -7.69 -27.02
N VAL A 89 3.08 -8.10 -25.77
CA VAL A 89 2.07 -8.02 -24.70
C VAL A 89 1.82 -6.57 -24.31
N PHE A 90 2.87 -5.75 -24.17
CA PHE A 90 2.73 -4.32 -23.92
C PHE A 90 2.00 -3.61 -25.05
N GLU A 91 2.31 -3.94 -26.31
CA GLU A 91 1.61 -3.42 -27.48
C GLU A 91 0.13 -3.83 -27.49
N GLY A 92 -0.17 -5.07 -27.10
CA GLY A 92 -1.53 -5.56 -26.98
C GLY A 92 -2.32 -4.82 -25.90
N LEU A 93 -1.75 -4.65 -24.70
CA LEU A 93 -2.33 -3.87 -23.62
C LEU A 93 -2.54 -2.39 -24.01
N ALA A 94 -1.61 -1.81 -24.77
CA ALA A 94 -1.75 -0.46 -25.32
C ALA A 94 -2.93 -0.36 -26.30
N ARG A 95 -3.06 -1.32 -27.25
CA ARG A 95 -4.22 -1.37 -28.18
C ARG A 95 -5.55 -1.52 -27.46
N LEU A 96 -5.61 -2.26 -26.35
CA LEU A 96 -6.80 -2.38 -25.51
C LEU A 96 -7.07 -1.09 -24.69
N GLY A 97 -6.12 -0.14 -24.63
CA GLY A 97 -6.20 1.08 -23.84
C GLY A 97 -5.99 0.87 -22.34
N CYS A 98 -5.30 -0.20 -21.95
CA CYS A 98 -5.06 -0.55 -20.54
C CYS A 98 -4.16 0.45 -19.80
N PHE A 99 -3.45 1.31 -20.52
CA PHE A 99 -2.64 2.39 -19.95
C PHE A 99 -3.42 3.69 -19.76
N GLY A 100 -4.68 3.78 -20.21
CA GLY A 100 -5.56 4.93 -20.04
C GLY A 100 -6.86 4.63 -19.29
N LEU A 101 -6.91 3.58 -18.46
CA LEU A 101 -8.16 3.08 -17.86
C LEU A 101 -8.91 4.15 -17.05
N LYS A 102 -8.20 4.98 -16.29
CA LYS A 102 -8.78 6.05 -15.45
C LYS A 102 -8.78 7.43 -16.10
N ALA A 103 -7.99 7.63 -17.13
CA ALA A 103 -7.90 8.92 -17.78
C ALA A 103 -9.21 9.26 -18.52
N SER A 104 -9.56 10.57 -18.55
CA SER A 104 -10.78 11.04 -19.20
C SER A 104 -10.78 10.74 -20.71
N ASN A 105 -11.97 10.51 -21.23
CA ASN A 105 -12.22 10.37 -22.68
C ASN A 105 -11.71 11.56 -23.49
N LYS A 106 -11.69 12.78 -22.90
CA LYS A 106 -11.09 13.98 -23.51
C LYS A 106 -9.66 13.73 -24.01
N TYR A 107 -8.91 12.91 -23.27
CA TYR A 107 -7.50 12.59 -23.57
C TYR A 107 -7.31 11.24 -24.29
N GLY A 108 -8.42 10.57 -24.64
CA GLY A 108 -8.41 9.23 -25.25
C GLY A 108 -8.39 8.08 -24.24
N GLY A 109 -8.64 8.35 -22.97
CA GLY A 109 -8.74 7.35 -21.90
C GLY A 109 -10.07 6.60 -21.89
N LYS A 110 -10.25 5.74 -20.91
CA LYS A 110 -11.48 4.91 -20.73
C LYS A 110 -12.42 5.45 -19.67
N GLU A 111 -12.01 6.47 -18.91
CA GLU A 111 -12.82 7.18 -17.90
C GLU A 111 -13.51 6.24 -16.90
N LEU A 112 -12.77 5.23 -16.43
CA LEU A 112 -13.23 4.35 -15.37
C LEU A 112 -12.98 4.99 -14.01
N SER A 113 -13.95 4.86 -13.09
CA SER A 113 -13.72 5.12 -11.67
C SER A 113 -12.63 4.20 -11.12
N ASN A 114 -12.08 4.55 -9.97
CA ASN A 114 -11.10 3.68 -9.33
C ASN A 114 -11.72 2.30 -9.01
N THR A 115 -12.98 2.27 -8.58
CA THR A 115 -13.73 1.03 -8.32
C THR A 115 -13.83 0.14 -9.56
N SER A 116 -14.15 0.70 -10.72
CA SER A 116 -14.24 -0.06 -11.98
C SER A 116 -12.87 -0.49 -12.51
N TYR A 117 -11.86 0.37 -12.41
CA TYR A 117 -10.49 0.06 -12.79
C TYR A 117 -9.92 -1.15 -12.04
N LEU A 118 -10.24 -1.30 -10.76
CA LEU A 118 -9.75 -2.41 -9.93
C LEU A 118 -10.16 -3.78 -10.47
N GLU A 119 -11.29 -3.91 -11.19
CA GLU A 119 -11.70 -5.20 -11.75
C GLU A 119 -10.70 -5.72 -12.79
N ALA A 120 -10.15 -4.84 -13.64
CA ALA A 120 -9.09 -5.20 -14.58
C ALA A 120 -7.83 -5.70 -13.85
N LEU A 121 -7.49 -5.10 -12.70
CA LEU A 121 -6.35 -5.54 -11.89
C LEU A 121 -6.58 -6.91 -11.25
N GLY A 122 -7.78 -7.15 -10.71
CA GLY A 122 -8.13 -8.44 -10.09
C GLY A 122 -8.00 -9.60 -11.08
N VAL A 123 -8.50 -9.41 -12.29
CA VAL A 123 -8.39 -10.38 -13.37
C VAL A 123 -6.93 -10.60 -13.78
N SER A 124 -6.18 -9.53 -14.00
CA SER A 124 -4.76 -9.63 -14.36
C SER A 124 -3.94 -10.38 -13.30
N ALA A 125 -4.20 -10.11 -12.01
CA ALA A 125 -3.51 -10.75 -10.89
C ALA A 125 -3.83 -12.25 -10.77
N SER A 126 -5.04 -12.65 -11.13
CA SER A 126 -5.45 -14.08 -11.09
C SER A 126 -4.75 -14.90 -12.17
N TRP A 127 -4.22 -14.27 -13.23
CA TRP A 127 -3.56 -14.91 -14.35
C TRP A 127 -2.03 -14.75 -14.31
N CYS A 128 -1.54 -13.50 -14.21
CA CYS A 128 -0.11 -13.21 -14.24
C CYS A 128 0.23 -12.03 -13.32
N SER A 129 0.98 -12.29 -12.26
CA SER A 129 1.35 -11.28 -11.25
C SER A 129 2.20 -10.14 -11.82
N ALA A 130 2.97 -10.37 -12.90
CA ALA A 130 3.74 -9.32 -13.56
C ALA A 130 2.84 -8.29 -14.24
N ILE A 131 1.76 -8.73 -14.91
CA ILE A 131 0.84 -7.83 -15.62
C ILE A 131 0.10 -6.90 -14.66
N VAL A 132 -0.38 -7.40 -13.51
CA VAL A 132 -1.06 -6.53 -12.54
C VAL A 132 -0.14 -5.43 -12.02
N ILE A 133 1.16 -5.73 -11.82
CA ILE A 133 2.13 -4.73 -11.36
C ILE A 133 2.44 -3.70 -12.46
N VAL A 134 2.59 -4.12 -13.71
CA VAL A 134 2.76 -3.21 -14.85
C VAL A 134 1.59 -2.21 -14.94
N LEU A 135 0.35 -2.71 -14.87
CA LEU A 135 -0.85 -1.87 -14.98
C LEU A 135 -1.04 -1.00 -13.73
N SER A 136 -0.81 -1.55 -12.54
CA SER A 136 -0.93 -0.81 -11.29
C SER A 136 0.11 0.32 -11.22
N ALA A 137 1.39 0.01 -11.41
CA ALA A 137 2.45 1.01 -11.35
C ALA A 137 2.20 2.17 -12.33
N HIS A 138 1.72 1.89 -13.54
CA HIS A 138 1.40 2.91 -14.51
C HIS A 138 0.20 3.78 -14.12
N ASN A 139 -0.96 3.15 -13.81
CA ASN A 139 -2.24 3.85 -13.62
C ASN A 139 -2.38 4.49 -12.23
N THR A 140 -1.54 4.17 -11.23
CA THR A 140 -1.67 4.68 -9.85
C THR A 140 -0.51 5.54 -9.39
N ILE A 141 0.73 5.15 -9.66
CA ILE A 141 1.92 5.86 -9.17
C ILE A 141 2.78 6.45 -10.29
N GLY A 142 2.63 5.97 -11.53
CA GLY A 142 3.35 6.47 -12.69
C GLY A 142 3.00 7.91 -13.07
N CYS A 143 3.28 8.31 -14.31
CA CYS A 143 3.09 9.70 -14.73
C CYS A 143 1.61 10.13 -14.84
N VAL A 144 0.70 9.18 -15.08
CA VAL A 144 -0.71 9.50 -15.36
C VAL A 144 -1.40 10.12 -14.15
N PHE A 145 -1.26 9.52 -12.97
CA PHE A 145 -1.91 10.01 -11.75
C PHE A 145 -1.46 11.43 -11.36
N PRO A 146 -0.15 11.73 -11.23
CA PRO A 146 0.29 13.07 -10.88
C PRO A 146 -0.22 14.13 -11.86
N VAL A 147 -0.17 13.86 -13.16
CA VAL A 147 -0.62 14.82 -14.17
C VAL A 147 -2.14 15.01 -14.11
N MET A 148 -2.93 13.94 -13.97
CA MET A 148 -4.40 14.03 -13.87
C MET A 148 -4.88 14.88 -12.68
N TYR A 149 -4.27 14.70 -11.52
CA TYR A 149 -4.77 15.29 -10.28
C TYR A 149 -4.07 16.59 -9.88
N TYR A 150 -2.84 16.82 -10.34
CA TYR A 150 -2.01 17.96 -9.93
C TYR A 150 -1.42 18.77 -11.09
N GLY A 151 -1.56 18.30 -12.33
CA GLY A 151 -1.17 19.06 -13.50
C GLY A 151 -2.13 20.23 -13.77
N THR A 152 -1.59 21.32 -14.33
CA THR A 152 -2.43 22.38 -14.91
C THR A 152 -3.20 21.85 -16.12
N ASP A 153 -4.24 22.56 -16.56
CA ASP A 153 -5.01 22.12 -17.74
C ASP A 153 -4.11 22.04 -18.98
N GLU A 154 -3.17 23.00 -19.14
CA GLU A 154 -2.17 22.99 -20.21
C GLU A 154 -1.26 21.74 -20.11
N GLN A 155 -0.81 21.37 -18.90
CA GLN A 155 -0.02 20.15 -18.69
C GLN A 155 -0.84 18.88 -18.99
N LYS A 156 -2.11 18.84 -18.59
CA LYS A 156 -3.01 17.72 -18.90
C LYS A 156 -3.22 17.58 -20.40
N ASP A 157 -3.55 18.68 -21.09
CA ASP A 157 -3.80 18.69 -22.53
C ASP A 157 -2.57 18.28 -23.34
N HIS A 158 -1.36 18.62 -22.87
CA HIS A 158 -0.11 18.30 -23.56
C HIS A 158 0.43 16.90 -23.23
N LEU A 159 0.40 16.51 -21.95
CA LEU A 159 1.09 15.29 -21.49
C LEU A 159 0.19 14.05 -21.55
N LEU A 160 -1.07 14.12 -21.10
CA LEU A 160 -1.92 12.92 -20.96
C LEU A 160 -2.12 12.14 -22.26
N PRO A 161 -2.37 12.78 -23.44
CA PRO A 161 -2.56 12.03 -24.69
C PRO A 161 -1.41 11.09 -25.06
N GLU A 162 -0.18 11.39 -24.62
CA GLU A 162 0.99 10.52 -24.84
C GLU A 162 1.23 9.56 -23.69
N LEU A 163 1.03 10.00 -22.43
CA LEU A 163 1.27 9.18 -21.25
C LEU A 163 0.37 7.94 -21.18
N ILE A 164 -0.89 8.05 -21.67
CA ILE A 164 -1.85 6.94 -21.63
C ILE A 164 -1.69 5.92 -22.75
N LYS A 165 -0.76 6.11 -23.69
CA LYS A 165 -0.54 5.18 -24.81
C LYS A 165 0.47 4.08 -24.46
N TRP A 166 1.33 4.31 -23.47
CA TRP A 166 2.45 3.43 -23.19
C TRP A 166 2.79 3.42 -21.69
N PRO A 167 3.36 2.33 -21.14
CA PRO A 167 3.67 2.26 -19.72
C PRO A 167 4.61 3.37 -19.28
N THR A 168 4.39 3.86 -18.07
CA THR A 168 5.24 4.81 -17.36
C THR A 168 5.68 4.24 -16.03
N GLY A 169 6.76 4.78 -15.45
CA GLY A 169 7.29 4.31 -14.17
C GLY A 169 7.34 5.43 -13.12
N PHE A 170 7.63 5.02 -11.88
CA PHE A 170 7.74 5.89 -10.71
C PHE A 170 9.08 5.72 -10.00
N CYS A 171 9.82 6.80 -9.85
CA CYS A 171 11.15 6.87 -9.29
C CYS A 171 11.15 7.61 -7.95
N LEU A 172 11.00 6.88 -6.84
CA LEU A 172 11.08 7.42 -5.49
C LEU A 172 12.24 6.81 -4.70
N THR A 173 12.28 5.47 -4.63
CA THR A 173 13.25 4.70 -3.84
C THR A 173 14.69 4.93 -4.32
N GLU A 174 15.63 5.02 -3.40
CA GLU A 174 17.07 5.11 -3.65
C GLU A 174 17.80 4.03 -2.83
N ARG A 175 19.09 3.84 -3.06
CA ARG A 175 19.93 2.82 -2.40
C ARG A 175 19.71 2.80 -0.88
N ASN A 176 19.71 3.97 -0.24
CA ASN A 176 19.59 4.13 1.22
C ASN A 176 18.24 4.72 1.65
N VAL A 177 17.30 4.93 0.72
CA VAL A 177 16.03 5.62 0.96
C VAL A 177 14.87 4.74 0.50
N GLY A 178 14.21 4.10 1.45
CA GLY A 178 13.01 3.30 1.23
C GLY A 178 11.83 3.85 2.04
N SER A 179 11.64 3.35 3.26
CA SER A 179 10.52 3.73 4.13
C SER A 179 10.54 5.20 4.57
N ASP A 180 11.69 5.83 4.65
CA ASP A 180 11.85 7.27 4.96
C ASP A 180 12.15 8.07 3.68
N ALA A 181 11.10 8.27 2.89
CA ALA A 181 11.19 9.01 1.63
C ALA A 181 11.57 10.49 1.80
N SER A 182 11.52 11.03 3.02
CA SER A 182 11.99 12.40 3.28
C SER A 182 13.50 12.57 3.15
N LYS A 183 14.24 11.48 3.02
CA LYS A 183 15.71 11.50 2.89
C LYS A 183 16.21 11.29 1.46
N VAL A 184 15.36 11.51 0.48
CA VAL A 184 15.75 11.47 -0.94
C VAL A 184 17.02 12.31 -1.16
N GLU A 185 18.04 11.70 -1.79
CA GLU A 185 19.33 12.29 -2.10
C GLU A 185 19.43 12.78 -3.55
N CYS A 186 18.65 12.16 -4.45
CA CYS A 186 18.51 12.61 -5.83
C CYS A 186 17.98 14.05 -5.85
N TYR A 187 18.63 14.93 -6.60
CA TYR A 187 18.30 16.34 -6.60
C TYR A 187 18.08 16.90 -8.01
N ALA A 188 17.34 18.00 -8.06
CA ALA A 188 17.07 18.82 -9.24
C ALA A 188 17.60 20.24 -8.97
N LYS A 189 18.66 20.62 -9.67
CA LYS A 189 19.25 21.96 -9.57
C LYS A 189 18.49 22.90 -10.50
N ARG A 190 18.06 24.08 -9.99
CA ARG A 190 17.41 25.10 -10.80
C ARG A 190 18.31 25.63 -11.88
N VAL A 191 17.79 25.74 -13.10
CA VAL A 191 18.42 26.40 -14.25
C VAL A 191 17.63 27.65 -14.55
N ARG A 192 18.35 28.80 -14.62
CA ARG A 192 17.75 30.12 -14.81
C ARG A 192 18.21 30.74 -16.11
N ASP A 193 17.35 31.55 -16.72
CA ASP A 193 17.72 32.43 -17.86
C ASP A 193 18.52 33.67 -17.39
N ALA A 194 18.89 34.52 -18.34
CA ALA A 194 19.63 35.75 -18.06
C ALA A 194 18.82 36.78 -17.23
N GLN A 195 17.48 36.62 -17.18
CA GLN A 195 16.56 37.44 -16.40
C GLN A 195 16.28 36.87 -15.00
N GLY A 196 16.86 35.68 -14.68
CA GLY A 196 16.67 35.01 -13.39
C GLY A 196 15.46 34.09 -13.31
N ASN A 197 14.68 33.94 -14.38
CA ASN A 197 13.51 33.06 -14.40
C ASN A 197 13.94 31.59 -14.46
N ILE A 198 13.24 30.70 -13.77
CA ILE A 198 13.49 29.26 -13.82
C ILE A 198 12.97 28.71 -15.14
N ILE A 199 13.88 28.26 -16.02
CA ILE A 199 13.56 27.66 -17.33
C ILE A 199 13.54 26.13 -17.28
N GLY A 200 14.12 25.53 -16.25
CA GLY A 200 14.18 24.09 -16.08
C GLY A 200 15.02 23.67 -14.89
N TYR A 201 15.33 22.41 -14.85
CA TYR A 201 16.07 21.77 -13.77
C TYR A 201 17.06 20.74 -14.31
N GLU A 202 18.21 20.61 -13.69
CA GLU A 202 19.19 19.56 -13.94
C GLU A 202 19.05 18.48 -12.86
N ILE A 203 18.54 17.29 -13.22
CA ILE A 203 18.35 16.16 -12.31
C ILE A 203 19.64 15.33 -12.26
N LYS A 204 20.08 15.01 -11.02
CA LYS A 204 21.22 14.12 -10.76
C LYS A 204 20.94 13.17 -9.61
N GLY A 205 21.30 11.90 -9.79
CA GLY A 205 21.21 10.85 -8.78
C GLY A 205 20.81 9.50 -9.37
N GLU A 206 20.63 8.51 -8.50
CA GLU A 206 20.29 7.13 -8.86
C GLU A 206 18.97 6.74 -8.17
N LYS A 207 18.08 6.08 -8.89
CA LYS A 207 16.82 5.53 -8.36
C LYS A 207 16.86 4.02 -8.40
N TRP A 208 16.19 3.37 -7.42
CA TRP A 208 16.18 1.93 -7.25
C TRP A 208 14.78 1.36 -7.38
N TYR A 209 14.69 0.12 -7.88
CA TYR A 209 13.43 -0.64 -7.99
C TYR A 209 12.34 0.06 -8.82
N THR A 210 12.73 0.74 -9.89
CA THR A 210 11.78 1.41 -10.78
C THR A 210 11.13 0.41 -11.73
N THR A 211 9.83 0.19 -11.60
CA THR A 211 9.03 -0.67 -12.49
C THR A 211 8.77 0.04 -13.83
N ASN A 212 8.71 -0.73 -14.91
CA ASN A 212 8.56 -0.28 -16.30
C ASN A 212 9.77 0.53 -16.85
N SER A 213 10.92 0.54 -16.18
CA SER A 213 12.05 1.41 -16.53
C SER A 213 13.02 0.81 -17.54
N ILE A 214 13.00 -0.49 -17.80
CA ILE A 214 13.96 -1.17 -18.68
C ILE A 214 13.24 -2.14 -19.62
N LEU A 215 13.60 -2.13 -20.89
CA LEU A 215 13.20 -3.15 -21.88
C LEU A 215 14.35 -4.12 -22.12
N THR A 216 15.48 -3.58 -22.53
CA THR A 216 16.76 -4.28 -22.71
C THR A 216 17.88 -3.42 -22.13
N ASP A 217 19.10 -3.94 -22.08
CA ASP A 217 20.27 -3.13 -21.70
C ASP A 217 20.32 -1.86 -22.54
N HIS A 218 20.42 -0.71 -21.84
CA HIS A 218 20.43 0.63 -22.43
C HIS A 218 19.12 1.11 -23.10
N VAL A 219 18.02 0.31 -23.07
CA VAL A 219 16.74 0.70 -23.65
C VAL A 219 15.66 0.72 -22.57
N SER A 220 15.03 1.88 -22.37
CA SER A 220 13.89 2.01 -21.47
C SER A 220 12.61 1.43 -22.10
N LEU A 221 11.81 0.73 -21.30
CA LEU A 221 10.45 0.37 -21.68
C LEU A 221 9.56 1.63 -21.62
N ALA A 222 9.54 2.33 -20.49
CA ALA A 222 8.79 3.57 -20.35
C ALA A 222 9.42 4.70 -21.16
N LYS A 223 8.59 5.47 -21.86
CA LYS A 223 9.02 6.71 -22.51
C LYS A 223 9.14 7.88 -21.54
N ASN A 224 8.42 7.81 -20.42
CA ASN A 224 8.42 8.83 -19.38
C ASN A 224 8.40 8.19 -17.99
N LEU A 225 9.12 8.81 -17.05
CA LEU A 225 9.18 8.45 -15.64
C LEU A 225 8.74 9.64 -14.79
N SER A 226 7.96 9.39 -13.75
CA SER A 226 7.73 10.37 -12.69
C SER A 226 8.83 10.25 -11.64
N VAL A 227 9.59 11.32 -11.42
CA VAL A 227 10.81 11.32 -10.63
C VAL A 227 10.67 12.29 -9.47
N VAL A 228 10.81 11.79 -8.24
CA VAL A 228 10.79 12.60 -7.02
C VAL A 228 12.23 12.97 -6.66
N THR A 229 12.48 14.27 -6.47
CA THR A 229 13.80 14.80 -6.13
C THR A 229 13.72 15.90 -5.08
N ARG A 230 14.86 16.25 -4.49
CA ARG A 230 15.02 17.52 -3.77
C ARG A 230 15.37 18.63 -4.75
N ILE A 231 14.70 19.78 -4.66
CA ILE A 231 15.00 20.96 -5.48
C ILE A 231 16.00 21.85 -4.73
N VAL A 232 17.08 22.23 -5.40
CA VAL A 232 18.17 23.05 -4.84
C VAL A 232 18.67 24.09 -5.85
N ASP A 233 19.26 25.16 -5.39
CA ASP A 233 20.06 26.06 -6.25
C ASP A 233 21.51 25.56 -6.35
N HIS A 234 22.04 24.96 -5.27
CA HIS A 234 23.37 24.36 -5.26
C HIS A 234 23.38 23.02 -4.52
N PRO A 235 24.14 22.00 -4.97
CA PRO A 235 24.18 20.68 -4.34
C PRO A 235 24.57 20.68 -2.85
N ASP A 236 25.36 21.65 -2.38
CA ASP A 236 25.73 21.75 -0.96
C ASP A 236 24.54 22.01 -0.03
N GLU A 237 23.42 22.53 -0.56
CA GLU A 237 22.19 22.73 0.20
C GLU A 237 21.59 21.42 0.69
N LEU A 238 21.92 20.30 0.08
CA LEU A 238 21.47 18.97 0.53
C LEU A 238 21.96 18.64 1.96
N LYS A 239 23.07 19.25 2.37
CA LYS A 239 23.66 19.07 3.70
C LYS A 239 23.22 20.14 4.70
N ASP A 240 22.63 21.23 4.24
CA ASP A 240 22.19 22.34 5.08
C ASP A 240 20.89 22.00 5.81
N LYS A 241 21.01 21.69 7.11
CA LYS A 241 19.86 21.37 7.98
C LYS A 241 19.07 22.61 8.42
N THR A 242 19.51 23.82 8.10
CA THR A 242 18.81 25.06 8.46
C THR A 242 17.76 25.44 7.44
N LYS A 243 17.95 25.05 6.17
CA LYS A 243 16.98 25.27 5.10
C LYS A 243 15.82 24.27 5.14
N LYS A 244 14.64 24.74 4.78
CA LYS A 244 13.49 23.86 4.55
C LYS A 244 13.69 23.12 3.22
N GLU A 245 13.60 21.79 3.26
CA GLU A 245 13.78 20.97 2.06
C GLU A 245 12.60 21.16 1.10
N CYS A 246 12.91 21.41 -0.14
CA CYS A 246 11.95 21.53 -1.24
C CYS A 246 11.93 20.24 -2.06
N TYR A 247 10.75 19.66 -2.31
CA TYR A 247 10.61 18.43 -3.09
C TYR A 247 9.81 18.69 -4.36
N GLY A 248 10.33 18.21 -5.48
CA GLY A 248 9.66 18.23 -6.77
C GLY A 248 9.29 16.84 -7.26
N LEU A 249 8.22 16.76 -8.07
CA LEU A 249 7.89 15.59 -8.86
C LEU A 249 7.91 16.00 -10.34
N PHE A 250 8.80 15.37 -11.10
CA PHE A 250 9.08 15.72 -12.50
C PHE A 250 8.63 14.58 -13.44
N ILE A 251 8.06 14.96 -14.59
CA ILE A 251 7.86 14.03 -15.71
C ILE A 251 9.11 14.10 -16.59
N VAL A 252 9.91 13.04 -16.57
CA VAL A 252 11.21 12.96 -17.24
C VAL A 252 11.13 12.02 -18.43
N ALA A 253 11.46 12.51 -19.61
CA ALA A 253 11.56 11.69 -20.82
C ALA A 253 12.84 10.83 -20.77
N THR A 254 12.71 9.53 -21.04
CA THR A 254 13.81 8.56 -20.94
C THR A 254 14.80 8.59 -22.11
N ASN A 255 14.49 9.34 -23.16
CA ASN A 255 15.42 9.65 -24.25
C ASN A 255 16.24 10.93 -24.00
N SER A 256 16.14 11.56 -22.83
CA SER A 256 16.91 12.75 -22.47
C SER A 256 18.39 12.41 -22.33
N LYS A 257 19.24 13.35 -22.77
CA LYS A 257 20.69 13.23 -22.58
C LYS A 257 21.03 13.13 -21.10
N GLY A 258 21.88 12.18 -20.73
CA GLY A 258 22.29 11.93 -19.35
C GLY A 258 21.38 10.94 -18.59
N PHE A 259 20.32 10.41 -19.22
CA PHE A 259 19.54 9.31 -18.65
C PHE A 259 20.12 7.96 -19.06
N ASP A 260 20.20 7.03 -18.10
CA ASP A 260 20.52 5.63 -18.32
C ASP A 260 19.55 4.74 -17.54
N VAL A 261 19.16 3.60 -18.12
CA VAL A 261 18.23 2.66 -17.47
C VAL A 261 18.86 1.93 -16.29
N GLY A 262 20.19 1.95 -16.19
CA GLY A 262 20.93 1.27 -15.14
C GLY A 262 20.82 -0.25 -15.20
N VAL A 263 20.99 -0.88 -14.04
CA VAL A 263 21.01 -2.33 -13.91
C VAL A 263 19.61 -2.90 -13.79
N ARG A 264 19.31 -3.96 -14.57
CA ARG A 264 18.07 -4.72 -14.45
C ARG A 264 18.01 -5.47 -13.11
N ASN A 265 16.90 -5.32 -12.40
CA ASN A 265 16.61 -6.08 -11.20
C ASN A 265 15.84 -7.37 -11.54
N THR A 266 16.34 -8.52 -11.10
CA THR A 266 15.66 -9.81 -11.21
C THR A 266 15.16 -10.25 -9.85
N PHE A 267 13.89 -10.64 -9.76
CA PHE A 267 13.21 -10.96 -8.52
C PHE A 267 12.92 -12.45 -8.36
N ILE A 268 12.70 -12.90 -7.11
CA ILE A 268 12.30 -14.26 -6.79
C ILE A 268 10.90 -14.57 -7.37
N GLY A 269 9.98 -13.61 -7.30
CA GLY A 269 8.63 -13.68 -7.85
C GLY A 269 8.29 -12.42 -8.63
N MET A 270 7.15 -12.40 -9.34
CA MET A 270 6.82 -11.34 -10.29
C MET A 270 7.94 -11.14 -11.34
N ARG A 271 8.57 -12.22 -11.75
CA ARG A 271 9.84 -12.21 -12.50
C ARG A 271 9.76 -11.44 -13.82
N GLY A 272 8.58 -11.39 -14.43
CA GLY A 272 8.36 -10.71 -15.70
C GLY A 272 8.35 -9.18 -15.66
N ILE A 273 8.42 -8.54 -14.47
CA ILE A 273 8.40 -7.08 -14.44
C ILE A 273 9.71 -6.47 -14.93
N HIS A 274 9.59 -5.42 -15.75
CA HIS A 274 10.70 -4.66 -16.32
C HIS A 274 11.16 -3.60 -15.31
N ASN A 275 12.04 -3.99 -14.38
CA ASN A 275 12.47 -3.17 -13.25
C ASN A 275 13.98 -2.95 -13.27
N SER A 276 14.42 -1.72 -13.00
CA SER A 276 15.84 -1.37 -13.00
C SER A 276 16.21 -0.28 -11.97
N THR A 277 17.47 0.14 -12.04
CA THR A 277 18.05 1.22 -11.22
C THR A 277 18.41 2.42 -12.10
N PRO A 278 17.45 3.26 -12.54
CA PRO A 278 17.73 4.39 -13.42
C PRO A 278 18.74 5.37 -12.83
N LEU A 279 19.67 5.82 -13.69
CA LEU A 279 20.69 6.80 -13.37
C LEU A 279 20.40 8.10 -14.13
N PHE A 280 20.54 9.23 -13.43
CA PHE A 280 20.38 10.58 -13.95
C PHE A 280 21.73 11.31 -13.81
N GLU A 281 22.41 11.51 -14.93
CA GLU A 281 23.69 12.24 -14.99
C GLU A 281 23.48 13.63 -15.60
N THR A 282 22.95 14.55 -14.78
CA THR A 282 22.66 15.93 -15.21
C THR A 282 21.63 15.98 -16.35
N VAL A 283 20.47 15.33 -16.12
CA VAL A 283 19.35 15.32 -17.06
C VAL A 283 18.61 16.65 -16.98
N PHE A 284 18.61 17.44 -18.07
CA PHE A 284 17.84 18.66 -18.15
C PHE A 284 16.33 18.33 -18.34
N VAL A 285 15.49 18.95 -17.51
CA VAL A 285 14.03 18.84 -17.55
C VAL A 285 13.42 20.24 -17.58
N PRO A 286 12.61 20.58 -18.59
CA PRO A 286 11.92 21.89 -18.65
C PRO A 286 11.08 22.16 -17.41
N ALA A 287 10.95 23.43 -17.01
CA ALA A 287 10.10 23.84 -15.88
C ALA A 287 8.62 23.43 -16.06
N PHE A 288 8.15 23.30 -17.30
CA PHE A 288 6.82 22.80 -17.65
C PHE A 288 6.57 21.37 -17.11
N ASN A 289 7.60 20.55 -17.00
CA ASN A 289 7.46 19.16 -16.60
C ASN A 289 7.47 18.95 -15.06
N LEU A 290 7.60 20.01 -14.27
CA LEU A 290 7.39 19.99 -12.82
C LEU A 290 5.89 19.98 -12.54
N ILE A 291 5.41 18.91 -11.89
CA ILE A 291 4.01 18.74 -11.48
C ILE A 291 3.85 19.16 -10.03
N GLY A 292 2.88 20.03 -9.74
CA GLY A 292 2.67 20.51 -8.39
C GLY A 292 1.57 21.55 -8.27
N GLU A 293 1.19 21.85 -7.04
CA GLU A 293 0.23 22.90 -6.71
C GLU A 293 0.93 24.28 -6.76
N ASN A 294 0.26 25.28 -7.33
CA ASN A 294 0.67 26.67 -7.18
C ASN A 294 0.31 27.16 -5.78
N ARG A 295 1.32 27.51 -4.98
CA ARG A 295 1.19 27.97 -3.61
C ARG A 295 1.95 29.30 -3.44
N GLU A 296 1.25 30.41 -3.68
CA GLU A 296 1.80 31.77 -3.57
C GLU A 296 2.40 32.06 -2.17
N ASP A 297 1.82 31.47 -1.12
CA ASP A 297 2.34 31.57 0.25
C ASP A 297 3.70 30.90 0.41
N TRP A 298 4.09 29.98 -0.44
CA TRP A 298 5.39 29.31 -0.38
C TRP A 298 6.50 30.11 -1.04
N GLU A 299 6.20 30.84 -2.09
CA GLU A 299 7.14 31.75 -2.73
C GLU A 299 7.59 32.84 -1.74
N SER A 300 6.64 33.52 -1.09
CA SER A 300 6.94 34.55 -0.10
C SER A 300 7.62 34.03 1.16
N LYS A 301 7.30 32.80 1.58
CA LYS A 301 7.79 32.23 2.84
C LYS A 301 9.12 31.47 2.71
N TYR A 302 9.36 30.82 1.57
CA TYR A 302 10.49 29.91 1.38
C TYR A 302 11.36 30.26 0.15
N GLY A 303 10.93 31.19 -0.69
CA GLY A 303 11.58 31.52 -1.97
C GLY A 303 11.48 30.41 -3.02
N TRP A 304 10.44 29.56 -2.90
CA TRP A 304 10.23 28.47 -3.85
C TRP A 304 9.49 28.97 -5.09
N GLY A 305 9.87 28.43 -6.24
CA GLY A 305 9.18 28.74 -7.50
C GLY A 305 7.79 28.10 -7.60
N PRO A 306 7.02 28.45 -8.62
CA PRO A 306 5.71 27.86 -8.86
C PRO A 306 5.77 26.32 -8.90
N ARG A 307 4.84 25.65 -8.23
CA ARG A 307 4.71 24.19 -8.16
C ARG A 307 5.82 23.45 -7.41
N GLU A 308 6.84 24.14 -6.91
CA GLU A 308 7.85 23.54 -6.05
C GLU A 308 7.30 23.20 -4.66
N GLY A 309 7.91 22.22 -4.00
CA GLY A 309 7.61 21.84 -2.61
C GLY A 309 6.53 20.74 -2.46
N SER A 310 5.67 20.50 -3.44
CA SER A 310 4.58 19.52 -3.35
C SER A 310 4.95 18.09 -3.76
N GLY A 311 6.17 17.84 -4.22
CA GLY A 311 6.57 16.55 -4.81
C GLY A 311 6.33 15.32 -3.92
N LEU A 312 6.69 15.38 -2.62
CA LEU A 312 6.41 14.27 -1.70
C LEU A 312 4.93 14.11 -1.34
N LYS A 313 4.18 15.21 -1.28
CA LYS A 313 2.71 15.16 -1.11
C LYS A 313 2.09 14.33 -2.22
N ILE A 314 2.38 14.69 -3.47
CA ILE A 314 1.86 14.02 -4.66
C ILE A 314 2.28 12.55 -4.67
N ALA A 315 3.54 12.26 -4.36
CA ALA A 315 4.04 10.89 -4.26
C ALA A 315 3.26 10.06 -3.24
N PHE A 316 3.00 10.57 -2.04
CA PHE A 316 2.26 9.85 -1.00
C PHE A 316 0.78 9.65 -1.36
N GLU A 317 0.16 10.61 -2.02
CA GLU A 317 -1.23 10.47 -2.49
C GLU A 317 -1.35 9.47 -3.64
N SER A 318 -0.38 9.46 -4.56
CA SER A 318 -0.26 8.41 -5.59
C SER A 318 -0.14 7.02 -4.96
N LEU A 319 0.70 6.87 -3.93
CA LEU A 319 0.88 5.61 -3.21
C LEU A 319 -0.40 5.12 -2.53
N ASN A 320 -1.34 5.98 -2.14
CA ASN A 320 -2.60 5.54 -1.54
C ASN A 320 -3.46 4.78 -2.56
N THR A 321 -3.54 5.26 -3.81
CA THR A 321 -4.24 4.54 -4.89
C THR A 321 -3.51 3.25 -5.26
N GLY A 322 -2.19 3.24 -5.24
CA GLY A 322 -1.36 2.05 -5.43
C GLY A 322 -1.62 0.98 -4.37
N ARG A 323 -1.75 1.35 -3.09
CA ARG A 323 -2.07 0.43 -1.99
C ARG A 323 -3.42 -0.25 -2.18
N ILE A 324 -4.45 0.49 -2.63
CA ILE A 324 -5.77 -0.07 -2.95
C ILE A 324 -5.66 -1.04 -4.14
N ALA A 325 -4.87 -0.69 -5.16
CA ALA A 325 -4.61 -1.53 -6.32
C ALA A 325 -3.90 -2.84 -5.94
N ILE A 326 -2.88 -2.79 -5.06
CA ILE A 326 -2.22 -3.98 -4.51
C ILE A 326 -3.22 -4.88 -3.78
N ALA A 327 -4.11 -4.31 -2.98
CA ALA A 327 -5.12 -5.09 -2.27
C ALA A 327 -6.03 -5.86 -3.26
N LYS A 328 -6.44 -5.24 -4.38
CA LYS A 328 -7.19 -5.94 -5.43
C LYS A 328 -6.36 -7.01 -6.13
N GLY A 329 -5.08 -6.77 -6.37
CA GLY A 329 -4.15 -7.80 -6.85
C GLY A 329 -4.07 -9.00 -5.90
N CYS A 330 -3.97 -8.76 -4.59
CA CYS A 330 -4.00 -9.80 -3.56
C CYS A 330 -5.31 -10.63 -3.59
N ILE A 331 -6.45 -9.98 -3.87
CA ILE A 331 -7.73 -10.67 -4.01
C ILE A 331 -7.73 -11.58 -5.24
N GLY A 332 -7.24 -11.11 -6.39
CA GLY A 332 -7.14 -11.92 -7.61
C GLY A 332 -6.30 -13.18 -7.40
N VAL A 333 -5.12 -13.03 -6.83
CA VAL A 333 -4.24 -14.16 -6.46
C VAL A 333 -4.92 -15.11 -5.47
N SER A 334 -5.63 -14.59 -4.46
CA SER A 334 -6.32 -15.40 -3.44
C SER A 334 -7.48 -16.21 -4.03
N LYS A 335 -8.25 -15.63 -4.95
CA LYS A 335 -9.32 -16.33 -5.68
C LYS A 335 -8.76 -17.47 -6.50
N GLN A 336 -7.65 -17.26 -7.20
CA GLN A 336 -7.00 -18.30 -7.97
C GLN A 336 -6.42 -19.40 -7.07
N ALA A 337 -5.79 -19.04 -5.94
CA ALA A 337 -5.29 -20.01 -4.97
C ALA A 337 -6.43 -20.86 -4.38
N LEU A 338 -7.58 -20.26 -4.06
CA LEU A 338 -8.77 -21.01 -3.61
C LEU A 338 -9.29 -21.96 -4.68
N ASN A 339 -9.35 -21.51 -5.95
CA ASN A 339 -9.74 -22.33 -7.09
C ASN A 339 -8.84 -23.57 -7.23
N LEU A 340 -7.52 -23.38 -7.20
CA LEU A 340 -6.53 -24.46 -7.29
C LEU A 340 -6.56 -25.39 -6.06
N THR A 341 -6.80 -24.86 -4.87
CA THR A 341 -6.96 -25.67 -3.65
C THR A 341 -8.16 -26.60 -3.79
N ARG A 342 -9.30 -26.10 -4.26
CA ARG A 342 -10.51 -26.90 -4.51
C ARG A 342 -10.29 -27.94 -5.59
N TRP A 343 -9.68 -27.56 -6.72
CA TRP A 343 -9.35 -28.47 -7.82
C TRP A 343 -8.47 -29.62 -7.33
N TRP A 344 -7.37 -29.32 -6.63
CA TRP A 344 -6.46 -30.34 -6.13
C TRP A 344 -7.09 -31.19 -5.03
N GLY A 345 -7.82 -30.58 -4.10
CA GLY A 345 -8.52 -31.26 -3.02
C GLY A 345 -9.50 -32.33 -3.51
N ASN A 346 -10.20 -32.06 -4.64
CA ASN A 346 -11.09 -33.04 -5.29
C ASN A 346 -10.31 -34.12 -6.04
N LYS A 347 -9.22 -33.76 -6.71
CA LYS A 347 -8.43 -34.66 -7.56
C LYS A 347 -7.57 -35.65 -6.76
N ARG A 348 -6.99 -35.21 -5.64
CA ARG A 348 -6.05 -36.00 -4.85
C ARG A 348 -6.74 -36.77 -3.75
N SER A 349 -6.65 -38.11 -3.81
CA SER A 349 -7.14 -39.01 -2.75
C SER A 349 -5.98 -39.56 -1.91
N GLN A 350 -6.11 -39.48 -0.60
CA GLN A 350 -5.21 -40.05 0.42
C GLN A 350 -6.01 -40.40 1.67
N LEU A 351 -5.49 -41.36 2.46
CA LEU A 351 -6.10 -41.73 3.75
C LEU A 351 -7.61 -42.01 3.62
N GLY A 352 -7.98 -42.85 2.64
CA GLY A 352 -9.34 -43.34 2.47
C GLY A 352 -10.31 -42.40 1.76
N GLY A 353 -9.85 -41.35 1.02
CA GLY A 353 -10.75 -40.49 0.24
C GLY A 353 -10.08 -39.22 -0.28
N PRO A 354 -10.84 -38.36 -1.00
CA PRO A 354 -10.33 -37.08 -1.50
C PRO A 354 -9.83 -36.17 -0.37
N LEU A 355 -8.81 -35.36 -0.67
CA LEU A 355 -8.29 -34.41 0.31
C LEU A 355 -9.35 -33.37 0.73
N ILE A 356 -10.26 -33.01 -0.16
CA ILE A 356 -11.35 -32.07 0.11
C ILE A 356 -12.27 -32.54 1.25
N ASP A 357 -12.32 -33.84 1.55
CA ASP A 357 -13.13 -34.39 2.64
C ASP A 357 -12.43 -34.36 3.99
N LYS A 358 -11.18 -33.94 4.04
CA LYS A 358 -10.42 -33.80 5.28
C LYS A 358 -10.73 -32.47 5.95
N GLU A 359 -11.06 -32.48 7.23
CA GLU A 359 -11.45 -31.31 8.02
C GLU A 359 -10.43 -30.19 7.94
N LEU A 360 -9.12 -30.51 8.07
CA LEU A 360 -8.03 -29.52 7.99
C LEU A 360 -7.89 -28.87 6.59
N VAL A 361 -8.34 -29.54 5.53
CA VAL A 361 -8.36 -28.96 4.18
C VAL A 361 -9.59 -28.07 4.01
N ARG A 362 -10.75 -28.52 4.51
CA ARG A 362 -11.99 -27.71 4.51
C ARG A 362 -11.84 -26.42 5.28
N ASP A 363 -11.17 -26.45 6.43
CA ASP A 363 -10.90 -25.25 7.22
C ASP A 363 -10.08 -24.21 6.41
N LYS A 364 -9.06 -24.64 5.66
CA LYS A 364 -8.28 -23.76 4.77
C LYS A 364 -9.13 -23.13 3.66
N ILE A 365 -10.11 -23.87 3.12
CA ILE A 365 -11.05 -23.38 2.10
C ILE A 365 -11.99 -22.33 2.71
N VAL A 366 -12.51 -22.59 3.91
CA VAL A 366 -13.37 -21.62 4.63
C VAL A 366 -12.58 -20.37 4.98
N TYR A 367 -11.34 -20.52 5.48
CA TYR A 367 -10.47 -19.41 5.73
C TYR A 367 -10.26 -18.55 4.48
N ALA A 368 -9.96 -19.16 3.33
CA ALA A 368 -9.76 -18.44 2.08
C ALA A 368 -11.04 -17.69 1.65
N ALA A 369 -12.20 -18.37 1.62
CA ALA A 369 -13.44 -17.80 1.16
C ALA A 369 -13.90 -16.60 2.02
N THR A 370 -13.83 -16.73 3.34
CA THR A 370 -14.26 -15.69 4.29
C THR A 370 -13.33 -14.46 4.24
N ASN A 371 -12.01 -14.70 4.14
CA ASN A 371 -11.05 -13.59 4.02
C ASN A 371 -11.09 -12.91 2.65
N ILE A 372 -11.36 -13.63 1.55
CA ILE A 372 -11.58 -13.02 0.23
C ILE A 372 -12.79 -12.08 0.29
N LEU A 373 -13.90 -12.47 0.91
CA LEU A 373 -15.06 -11.60 1.09
C LEU A 373 -14.70 -10.32 1.89
N ALA A 374 -13.92 -10.47 2.96
CA ALA A 374 -13.46 -9.34 3.75
C ALA A 374 -12.53 -8.40 2.98
N MET A 375 -11.59 -8.95 2.20
CA MET A 375 -10.70 -8.16 1.35
C MET A 375 -11.49 -7.39 0.27
N GLU A 376 -12.49 -8.02 -0.37
CA GLU A 376 -13.37 -7.35 -1.35
C GLU A 376 -14.15 -6.22 -0.71
N ALA A 377 -14.75 -6.44 0.47
CA ALA A 377 -15.49 -5.41 1.19
C ALA A 377 -14.62 -4.19 1.52
N MET A 378 -13.44 -4.42 2.10
CA MET A 378 -12.51 -3.35 2.46
C MET A 378 -11.98 -2.59 1.23
N THR A 379 -11.65 -3.33 0.16
CA THR A 379 -11.10 -2.73 -1.08
C THR A 379 -12.16 -1.89 -1.79
N LYS A 380 -13.39 -2.40 -1.88
CA LYS A 380 -14.53 -1.66 -2.46
C LYS A 380 -14.84 -0.41 -1.65
N TYR A 381 -14.82 -0.49 -0.33
CA TYR A 381 -15.02 0.68 0.54
C TYR A 381 -13.94 1.74 0.31
N ALA A 382 -12.66 1.36 0.35
CA ALA A 382 -11.56 2.31 0.16
C ALA A 382 -11.59 2.96 -1.23
N SER A 383 -11.88 2.17 -2.28
CA SER A 383 -11.99 2.72 -3.65
C SER A 383 -13.20 3.65 -3.81
N THR A 384 -14.34 3.32 -3.21
CA THR A 384 -15.53 4.18 -3.20
C THR A 384 -15.26 5.51 -2.49
N CYS A 385 -14.54 5.49 -1.36
CA CYS A 385 -14.13 6.70 -0.67
C CYS A 385 -13.22 7.57 -1.56
N PHE A 386 -12.28 6.95 -2.27
CA PHE A 386 -11.42 7.65 -3.22
C PHE A 386 -12.23 8.28 -4.38
N ASP A 387 -13.14 7.53 -4.99
CA ASP A 387 -14.00 8.00 -6.09
C ASP A 387 -14.89 9.18 -5.67
N LYS A 388 -15.22 9.26 -4.37
CA LYS A 388 -15.93 10.41 -3.76
C LYS A 388 -15.01 11.58 -3.36
N GLY A 389 -13.73 11.55 -3.70
CA GLY A 389 -12.76 12.59 -3.35
C GLY A 389 -12.43 12.68 -1.86
N GLN A 390 -12.67 11.61 -1.08
CA GLN A 390 -12.36 11.57 0.35
C GLN A 390 -10.89 11.22 0.58
N ASP A 391 -10.35 11.67 1.71
CA ASP A 391 -9.03 11.23 2.16
C ASP A 391 -9.05 9.74 2.53
N VAL A 392 -8.24 8.95 1.83
CA VAL A 392 -8.17 7.49 1.96
C VAL A 392 -6.86 6.98 2.55
N ARG A 393 -6.05 7.85 3.15
CA ARG A 393 -4.71 7.47 3.66
C ARG A 393 -4.76 6.31 4.64
N ILE A 394 -5.72 6.31 5.56
CA ILE A 394 -5.88 5.28 6.58
C ILE A 394 -6.51 4.03 5.96
N GLU A 395 -7.55 4.21 5.16
CA GLU A 395 -8.24 3.12 4.45
C GLU A 395 -7.28 2.36 3.53
N ALA A 396 -6.47 3.08 2.74
CA ALA A 396 -5.47 2.48 1.85
C ALA A 396 -4.39 1.70 2.61
N ALA A 397 -3.93 2.23 3.74
CA ALA A 397 -2.98 1.53 4.60
C ALA A 397 -3.60 0.28 5.24
N ALA A 398 -4.84 0.39 5.72
CA ALA A 398 -5.58 -0.71 6.33
C ALA A 398 -5.82 -1.86 5.34
N VAL A 399 -6.38 -1.53 4.17
CA VAL A 399 -6.75 -2.55 3.19
C VAL A 399 -5.52 -3.24 2.61
N LYS A 400 -4.43 -2.51 2.32
CA LYS A 400 -3.18 -3.10 1.82
C LYS A 400 -2.55 -4.03 2.84
N THR A 401 -2.47 -3.60 4.10
CA THR A 401 -1.92 -4.42 5.18
C THR A 401 -2.74 -5.70 5.35
N PHE A 402 -4.06 -5.58 5.49
CA PHE A 402 -4.95 -6.71 5.66
C PHE A 402 -4.89 -7.68 4.46
N ALA A 403 -5.09 -7.16 3.24
CA ALA A 403 -5.17 -7.99 2.05
C ALA A 403 -3.85 -8.73 1.77
N SER A 404 -2.69 -8.07 1.91
CA SER A 404 -1.40 -8.70 1.63
C SER A 404 -1.03 -9.79 2.65
N GLU A 405 -1.42 -9.65 3.92
CA GLU A 405 -1.20 -10.68 4.94
C GLU A 405 -2.15 -11.87 4.74
N ARG A 406 -3.43 -11.62 4.47
CA ARG A 406 -4.41 -12.69 4.24
C ARG A 406 -4.13 -13.44 2.93
N ALA A 407 -3.76 -12.74 1.84
CA ALA A 407 -3.38 -13.38 0.59
C ALA A 407 -2.15 -14.27 0.76
N TRP A 408 -1.12 -13.81 1.47
CA TRP A 408 0.04 -14.64 1.79
C TRP A 408 -0.36 -15.95 2.48
N GLN A 409 -1.21 -15.89 3.51
CA GLN A 409 -1.65 -17.08 4.22
C GLN A 409 -2.53 -18.00 3.34
N ILE A 410 -3.36 -17.44 2.46
CA ILE A 410 -4.20 -18.23 1.54
C ILE A 410 -3.34 -19.00 0.55
N VAL A 411 -2.31 -18.35 -0.02
CA VAL A 411 -1.42 -19.00 -0.99
C VAL A 411 -0.50 -20.01 -0.30
N ASP A 412 -0.06 -19.74 0.92
CA ASP A 412 0.71 -20.70 1.71
C ASP A 412 -0.13 -21.94 2.10
N ASN A 413 -1.42 -21.75 2.36
CA ASN A 413 -2.36 -22.86 2.56
C ASN A 413 -2.52 -23.71 1.29
N LEU A 414 -2.52 -23.12 0.09
CA LEU A 414 -2.48 -23.86 -1.18
C LEU A 414 -1.21 -24.71 -1.24
N ALA A 415 -0.05 -24.12 -0.94
CA ALA A 415 1.23 -24.83 -0.90
C ALA A 415 1.16 -26.07 0.00
N GLN A 416 0.63 -25.89 1.20
CA GLN A 416 0.48 -26.98 2.17
C GLN A 416 -0.44 -28.11 1.68
N VAL A 417 -1.57 -27.77 1.01
CA VAL A 417 -2.51 -28.75 0.47
C VAL A 417 -1.94 -29.49 -0.75
N ARG A 418 -1.14 -28.82 -1.58
CA ARG A 418 -0.42 -29.43 -2.71
C ARG A 418 0.68 -30.39 -2.27
N GLY A 419 1.28 -30.15 -1.10
CA GLY A 419 2.36 -30.99 -0.55
C GLY A 419 3.64 -30.91 -1.39
N GLY A 420 4.37 -32.01 -1.52
CA GLY A 420 5.67 -32.06 -2.22
C GLY A 420 5.63 -31.56 -3.68
N ARG A 421 4.50 -31.66 -4.33
CA ARG A 421 4.32 -31.14 -5.71
C ARG A 421 4.44 -29.63 -5.80
N PHE A 422 4.08 -28.92 -4.75
CA PHE A 422 4.25 -27.48 -4.71
C PHE A 422 5.73 -27.06 -4.61
N TYR A 423 6.54 -27.88 -3.94
CA TYR A 423 7.96 -27.58 -3.70
C TYR A 423 8.84 -27.96 -4.90
N GLU A 424 8.30 -28.70 -5.86
CA GLU A 424 8.96 -29.00 -7.13
C GLU A 424 8.64 -27.86 -8.12
N THR A 425 9.68 -27.40 -8.85
CA THR A 425 9.51 -26.34 -9.85
C THR A 425 8.56 -26.78 -10.96
N TRP A 426 7.81 -25.85 -11.52
CA TRP A 426 6.87 -26.15 -12.59
C TRP A 426 7.57 -26.75 -13.82
N GLN A 427 8.80 -26.35 -14.16
CA GLN A 427 9.59 -26.90 -15.26
C GLN A 427 9.89 -28.38 -15.07
N SER A 428 10.11 -28.81 -13.83
CA SER A 428 10.33 -30.21 -13.51
C SER A 428 9.03 -31.00 -13.50
N LEU A 429 8.03 -30.53 -12.80
CA LEU A 429 6.78 -31.24 -12.57
C LEU A 429 5.95 -31.39 -13.87
N SER A 430 5.93 -30.37 -14.75
CA SER A 430 5.20 -30.38 -16.02
C SER A 430 5.64 -31.47 -17.01
N LYS A 431 6.83 -32.04 -16.83
CA LYS A 431 7.32 -33.16 -17.61
C LYS A 431 6.56 -34.45 -17.33
N ARG A 432 5.81 -34.54 -16.25
CA ARG A 432 5.18 -35.77 -15.75
C ARG A 432 3.69 -35.65 -15.48
N GLU A 433 3.20 -34.44 -15.16
CA GLU A 433 1.79 -34.23 -14.86
C GLU A 433 1.32 -32.81 -15.19
N LEU A 434 0.01 -32.61 -15.23
CA LEU A 434 -0.60 -31.28 -15.34
C LEU A 434 -0.24 -30.45 -14.12
N THR A 435 0.46 -29.36 -14.37
CA THR A 435 1.06 -28.51 -13.33
C THR A 435 0.43 -27.11 -13.35
N PRO A 436 -0.32 -26.71 -12.32
CA PRO A 436 -0.76 -25.32 -12.18
C PRO A 436 0.40 -24.41 -11.74
N PRO A 437 0.28 -23.07 -11.89
CA PRO A 437 1.33 -22.10 -11.58
C PRO A 437 1.44 -21.80 -10.08
N ASP A 438 1.40 -22.83 -9.24
CA ASP A 438 1.32 -22.69 -7.77
C ASP A 438 2.47 -21.87 -7.19
N GLU A 439 3.72 -22.19 -7.59
CA GLU A 439 4.93 -21.52 -7.11
C GLU A 439 5.02 -20.07 -7.59
N ILE A 440 4.52 -19.79 -8.82
CA ILE A 440 4.49 -18.44 -9.39
C ILE A 440 3.52 -17.55 -8.58
N LEU A 441 2.37 -18.10 -8.17
CA LEU A 441 1.42 -17.40 -7.31
C LEU A 441 2.03 -17.13 -5.93
N TRP A 442 2.72 -18.10 -5.33
CA TRP A 442 3.33 -18.00 -4.00
C TRP A 442 4.46 -16.96 -3.99
N THR A 443 5.41 -17.06 -4.91
CA THR A 443 6.52 -16.11 -5.01
C THR A 443 6.01 -14.71 -5.34
N GLY A 444 4.96 -14.59 -6.18
CA GLY A 444 4.32 -13.34 -6.52
C GLY A 444 3.50 -12.70 -5.40
N ALA A 445 3.00 -13.48 -4.44
CA ALA A 445 2.25 -12.96 -3.29
C ALA A 445 3.15 -12.27 -2.25
N ARG A 446 4.40 -12.76 -2.08
CA ARG A 446 5.30 -12.34 -0.99
C ARG A 446 5.66 -10.84 -0.99
N PRO A 447 6.00 -10.20 -2.11
CA PRO A 447 6.43 -8.80 -2.13
C PRO A 447 5.32 -7.80 -1.79
N ASN A 448 4.04 -8.18 -1.90
CA ASN A 448 2.91 -7.31 -1.55
C ASN A 448 2.92 -6.84 -0.08
N ARG A 449 3.64 -7.51 0.81
CA ARG A 449 3.85 -7.09 2.21
C ARG A 449 4.99 -6.09 2.37
N ILE A 450 5.81 -5.90 1.32
CA ILE A 450 7.06 -5.13 1.37
C ILE A 450 6.90 -3.78 0.66
N PHE A 451 6.55 -3.79 -0.62
CA PHE A 451 6.54 -2.56 -1.43
C PHE A 451 5.30 -1.68 -1.18
N GLU A 452 5.34 -0.43 -1.65
CA GLU A 452 4.39 0.66 -1.38
C GLU A 452 4.14 0.90 0.11
N GLY A 453 5.20 0.75 0.90
CA GLY A 453 5.24 0.82 2.35
C GLY A 453 5.10 -0.55 2.99
N ALA A 454 6.16 -1.00 3.69
CA ALA A 454 6.13 -2.24 4.45
C ALA A 454 4.97 -2.22 5.47
N ASN A 455 4.34 -3.37 5.70
CA ASN A 455 3.17 -3.45 6.58
C ASN A 455 3.46 -2.91 7.99
N GLU A 456 4.67 -3.12 8.50
CA GLU A 456 5.14 -2.61 9.79
C GLU A 456 5.17 -1.07 9.85
N ILE A 457 5.39 -0.41 8.71
CA ILE A 457 5.34 1.06 8.60
C ILE A 457 3.89 1.53 8.46
N LEU A 458 3.06 0.80 7.71
CA LEU A 458 1.65 1.17 7.50
C LEU A 458 0.83 1.10 8.78
N VAL A 459 1.05 0.12 9.65
CA VAL A 459 0.35 0.06 10.95
C VAL A 459 0.73 1.22 11.86
N GLN A 460 1.98 1.70 11.81
CA GLN A 460 2.39 2.89 12.54
C GLN A 460 1.78 4.17 11.94
N LEU A 461 1.73 4.27 10.60
CA LEU A 461 1.04 5.34 9.89
C LEU A 461 -0.43 5.40 10.32
N MET A 462 -1.14 4.27 10.31
CA MET A 462 -2.54 4.18 10.71
C MET A 462 -2.79 4.67 12.14
N PHE A 463 -1.97 4.23 13.09
CA PHE A 463 -2.09 4.70 14.47
C PHE A 463 -1.93 6.22 14.55
N ARG A 464 -0.88 6.74 13.92
CA ARG A 464 -0.57 8.17 13.93
C ARG A 464 -1.72 9.00 13.34
N GLU A 465 -2.20 8.61 12.15
CA GLU A 465 -3.27 9.33 11.46
C GLU A 465 -4.63 9.14 12.17
N GLY A 466 -4.94 7.92 12.60
CA GLY A 466 -6.22 7.59 13.25
C GLY A 466 -6.38 8.20 14.64
N THR A 467 -5.27 8.50 15.35
CA THR A 467 -5.30 9.09 16.68
C THR A 467 -5.03 10.61 16.69
N ASP A 468 -4.88 11.25 15.52
CA ASP A 468 -4.53 12.67 15.40
C ASP A 468 -5.48 13.58 16.22
N LYS A 469 -6.78 13.31 16.20
CA LYS A 469 -7.79 14.04 16.98
C LYS A 469 -7.52 13.97 18.50
N PHE A 470 -7.16 12.79 19.00
CA PHE A 470 -6.78 12.63 20.41
C PHE A 470 -5.49 13.37 20.74
N ILE A 471 -4.48 13.21 19.89
CA ILE A 471 -3.18 13.84 20.08
C ILE A 471 -3.33 15.36 20.10
N LYS A 472 -4.04 15.96 19.15
CA LYS A 472 -4.32 17.40 19.09
C LYS A 472 -5.07 17.89 20.33
N THR A 473 -6.05 17.12 20.81
CA THR A 473 -6.80 17.47 22.03
C THR A 473 -5.93 17.37 23.29
N ALA A 474 -5.01 16.41 23.36
CA ALA A 474 -4.14 16.19 24.51
C ALA A 474 -2.90 17.10 24.53
N LEU A 475 -2.51 17.70 23.39
CA LEU A 475 -1.31 18.55 23.27
C LEU A 475 -1.19 19.66 24.35
N PRO A 476 -2.27 20.42 24.69
CA PRO A 476 -2.16 21.44 25.74
C PRO A 476 -1.77 20.87 27.10
N LEU A 477 -2.18 19.63 27.43
CA LEU A 477 -1.81 18.95 28.67
C LEU A 477 -0.30 18.66 28.76
N MET A 478 0.31 18.43 27.61
CA MET A 478 1.73 18.04 27.50
C MET A 478 2.66 19.24 27.29
N SER A 479 2.12 20.39 26.92
CA SER A 479 2.90 21.60 26.62
C SER A 479 3.19 22.41 27.90
N LYS A 480 4.47 22.76 28.08
CA LYS A 480 4.88 23.68 29.15
C LYS A 480 4.41 25.14 28.91
N ARG A 481 4.09 25.46 27.63
CA ARG A 481 3.69 26.83 27.23
C ARG A 481 2.18 27.07 27.28
N SER A 482 1.37 26.00 27.42
CA SER A 482 -0.08 26.13 27.51
C SER A 482 -0.53 26.68 28.84
N SER A 483 -1.49 27.60 28.82
CA SER A 483 -2.11 28.18 29.97
C SER A 483 -2.89 27.13 30.80
N MET A 484 -3.14 27.42 32.07
CA MET A 484 -3.94 26.54 32.93
C MET A 484 -5.36 26.34 32.37
N GLY A 485 -5.96 27.39 31.77
CA GLY A 485 -7.28 27.32 31.15
C GLY A 485 -7.32 26.40 29.94
N GLU A 486 -6.29 26.41 29.08
CA GLU A 486 -6.17 25.50 27.96
C GLU A 486 -5.99 24.05 28.43
N LYS A 487 -5.17 23.83 29.44
CA LYS A 487 -4.99 22.50 30.05
C LYS A 487 -6.29 21.97 30.65
N LEU A 488 -7.05 22.80 31.36
CA LEU A 488 -8.33 22.38 31.92
C LEU A 488 -9.35 22.02 30.82
N ARG A 489 -9.47 22.83 29.76
CA ARG A 489 -10.33 22.54 28.61
C ARG A 489 -9.91 21.23 27.92
N ALA A 490 -8.61 21.01 27.74
CA ALA A 490 -8.10 19.79 27.16
C ALA A 490 -8.40 18.56 28.05
N ALA A 491 -8.22 18.68 29.37
CA ALA A 491 -8.56 17.63 30.33
C ALA A 491 -10.05 17.28 30.31
N THR A 492 -10.92 18.31 30.30
CA THR A 492 -12.38 18.11 30.22
C THR A 492 -12.79 17.39 28.92
N LYS A 493 -12.21 17.78 27.76
CA LYS A 493 -12.47 17.11 26.48
C LYS A 493 -11.98 15.65 26.49
N MET A 494 -10.78 15.39 27.01
CA MET A 494 -10.25 14.05 27.14
C MET A 494 -11.08 13.17 28.09
N ALA A 495 -11.55 13.72 29.21
CA ALA A 495 -12.48 13.04 30.09
C ALA A 495 -13.81 12.73 29.40
N GLY A 496 -14.33 13.68 28.61
CA GLY A 496 -15.52 13.46 27.77
C GLY A 496 -15.34 12.28 26.79
N TYR A 497 -14.21 12.20 26.07
CA TYR A 497 -13.90 11.05 25.20
C TYR A 497 -13.80 9.74 25.98
N TYR A 498 -13.18 9.76 27.16
CA TYR A 498 -13.10 8.57 28.01
C TYR A 498 -14.48 8.10 28.43
N LEU A 499 -15.33 9.00 28.94
CA LEU A 499 -16.68 8.69 29.42
C LEU A 499 -17.61 8.21 28.27
N SER A 500 -17.56 8.87 27.13
CA SER A 500 -18.36 8.45 25.95
C SER A 500 -17.97 7.07 25.42
N SER A 501 -16.76 6.61 25.69
CA SER A 501 -16.27 5.29 25.30
C SER A 501 -16.57 4.18 26.32
N VAL A 502 -17.15 4.53 27.49
CA VAL A 502 -17.53 3.55 28.51
C VAL A 502 -18.87 2.91 28.16
N ASN A 503 -18.79 1.67 27.68
CA ASN A 503 -19.97 0.86 27.42
C ASN A 503 -20.09 -0.24 28.49
N LEU A 504 -21.32 -0.61 28.85
CA LEU A 504 -21.58 -1.74 29.75
C LEU A 504 -20.93 -3.01 29.20
N TYR A 505 -20.23 -3.72 30.08
CA TYR A 505 -19.64 -5.01 29.71
C TYR A 505 -20.76 -6.03 29.45
N LEU A 506 -20.79 -6.54 28.22
CA LEU A 506 -21.65 -7.65 27.84
C LEU A 506 -20.78 -8.84 27.41
N PRO A 507 -21.16 -10.07 27.80
CA PRO A 507 -20.46 -11.27 27.33
C PRO A 507 -20.47 -11.36 25.81
N ASN A 508 -19.38 -11.83 25.19
CA ASN A 508 -19.21 -11.88 23.73
C ASN A 508 -20.30 -12.69 23.02
N TRP A 509 -20.83 -13.73 23.69
CA TRP A 509 -21.87 -14.59 23.13
C TRP A 509 -23.27 -13.92 23.09
N LEU A 510 -23.50 -12.89 23.91
CA LEU A 510 -24.74 -12.10 23.91
C LEU A 510 -24.71 -10.93 22.91
N MET A 511 -23.51 -10.58 22.37
CA MET A 511 -23.35 -9.46 21.45
C MET A 511 -23.46 -9.93 20.00
N ASN A 512 -24.32 -9.29 19.21
CA ASN A 512 -24.22 -9.38 17.76
C ASN A 512 -22.89 -8.73 17.29
N HIS A 513 -22.54 -8.90 16.01
CA HIS A 513 -21.27 -8.41 15.48
C HIS A 513 -21.12 -6.89 15.62
N ILE A 514 -22.18 -6.12 15.38
CA ILE A 514 -22.13 -4.65 15.42
C ILE A 514 -21.91 -4.15 16.84
N LYS A 515 -22.67 -4.66 17.83
CA LYS A 515 -22.46 -4.28 19.23
C LYS A 515 -21.06 -4.65 19.73
N PHE A 516 -20.52 -5.79 19.27
CA PHE A 516 -19.15 -6.18 19.56
C PHE A 516 -18.17 -5.14 19.02
N ILE A 517 -18.30 -4.71 17.75
CA ILE A 517 -17.42 -3.72 17.12
C ILE A 517 -17.48 -2.40 17.88
N GLU A 518 -18.67 -1.89 18.17
CA GLU A 518 -18.87 -0.65 18.94
C GLU A 518 -18.21 -0.72 20.33
N HIS A 519 -18.50 -1.80 21.06
CA HIS A 519 -17.94 -1.99 22.39
C HIS A 519 -16.41 -2.10 22.38
N ARG A 520 -15.82 -2.81 21.38
CA ARG A 520 -14.37 -2.96 21.27
C ARG A 520 -13.70 -1.72 20.73
N SER A 521 -14.35 -0.91 19.90
CA SER A 521 -13.89 0.42 19.51
C SER A 521 -13.78 1.34 20.75
N GLY A 522 -14.79 1.35 21.60
CA GLY A 522 -14.74 2.07 22.88
C GLY A 522 -13.61 1.58 23.80
N LYS A 523 -13.40 0.25 23.90
CA LYS A 523 -12.27 -0.31 24.65
C LYS A 523 -10.92 0.09 24.05
N LEU A 524 -10.79 0.12 22.73
CA LEU A 524 -9.59 0.56 22.01
C LEU A 524 -9.26 2.02 22.34
N ALA A 525 -10.23 2.92 22.22
CA ALA A 525 -10.08 4.34 22.55
C ALA A 525 -9.60 4.56 23.98
N ARG A 526 -10.20 3.87 24.97
CA ARG A 526 -9.77 3.94 26.37
C ARG A 526 -8.33 3.50 26.56
N ASN A 527 -7.92 2.39 25.95
CA ASN A 527 -6.55 1.90 26.02
C ASN A 527 -5.55 2.90 25.41
N ILE A 528 -5.93 3.55 24.30
CA ILE A 528 -5.11 4.59 23.66
C ILE A 528 -4.95 5.79 24.58
N ILE A 529 -6.05 6.26 25.20
CA ILE A 529 -6.02 7.39 26.15
C ILE A 529 -5.12 7.07 27.36
N ILE A 530 -5.30 5.89 27.97
CA ILE A 530 -4.49 5.44 29.11
C ILE A 530 -3.02 5.34 28.74
N SER A 531 -2.72 4.73 27.56
CA SER A 531 -1.34 4.58 27.08
C SER A 531 -0.71 5.93 26.76
N SER A 532 -1.48 6.87 26.19
CA SER A 532 -1.02 8.24 25.91
C SER A 532 -0.68 8.98 27.21
N ALA A 533 -1.51 8.84 28.24
CA ALA A 533 -1.24 9.40 29.56
C ALA A 533 0.00 8.77 30.22
N LYS A 534 0.14 7.43 30.13
CA LYS A 534 1.24 6.69 30.76
C LYS A 534 2.59 6.94 30.08
N TYR A 535 2.64 6.93 28.75
CA TYR A 535 3.89 7.00 27.99
C TYR A 535 4.18 8.38 27.41
N SER A 536 3.19 9.26 27.36
CA SER A 536 3.33 10.61 26.81
C SER A 536 4.00 10.55 25.41
N THR A 537 5.00 11.40 25.20
CA THR A 537 5.77 11.47 23.96
C THR A 537 6.55 10.16 23.63
N LYS A 538 6.83 9.32 24.64
CA LYS A 538 7.48 8.02 24.43
C LYS A 538 6.56 6.96 23.79
N LEU A 539 5.25 7.22 23.70
CA LEU A 539 4.32 6.29 23.07
C LEU A 539 4.70 6.00 21.60
N ALA A 540 5.17 7.02 20.88
CA ALA A 540 5.64 6.88 19.50
C ALA A 540 6.79 5.85 19.32
N LEU A 541 7.53 5.54 20.39
CA LEU A 541 8.61 4.56 20.39
C LEU A 541 8.14 3.14 20.79
N LYS A 542 6.89 2.98 21.21
CA LYS A 542 6.31 1.69 21.62
C LYS A 542 5.67 0.98 20.41
N GLN A 543 6.47 0.68 19.39
CA GLN A 543 6.00 0.18 18.08
C GLN A 543 5.13 -1.08 18.18
N LEU A 544 5.45 -2.03 19.07
CA LEU A 544 4.62 -3.22 19.29
C LEU A 544 3.22 -2.88 19.81
N MET A 545 3.13 -1.86 20.65
CA MET A 545 1.83 -1.37 21.15
C MET A 545 1.05 -0.67 20.06
N LEU A 546 1.71 0.15 19.22
CA LEU A 546 1.09 0.82 18.07
C LEU A 546 0.57 -0.19 17.04
N ASP A 547 1.34 -1.24 16.77
CA ASP A 547 0.95 -2.35 15.90
C ASP A 547 -0.33 -3.04 16.40
N ARG A 548 -0.40 -3.38 17.69
CA ARG A 548 -1.60 -4.00 18.29
C ARG A 548 -2.83 -3.09 18.19
N PHE A 549 -2.70 -1.80 18.48
CA PHE A 549 -3.80 -0.84 18.33
C PHE A 549 -4.32 -0.79 16.90
N SER A 550 -3.41 -0.71 15.92
CA SER A 550 -3.76 -0.65 14.50
C SER A 550 -4.39 -1.96 14.01
N ARG A 551 -3.87 -3.12 14.41
CA ARG A 551 -4.45 -4.42 14.07
C ARG A 551 -5.84 -4.62 14.66
N ILE A 552 -6.09 -4.15 15.89
CA ILE A 552 -7.44 -4.13 16.47
C ILE A 552 -8.37 -3.28 15.59
N ALA A 553 -7.94 -2.07 15.21
CA ALA A 553 -8.74 -1.19 14.36
C ALA A 553 -9.00 -1.79 12.98
N ILE A 554 -7.97 -2.39 12.33
CA ILE A 554 -8.11 -3.10 11.05
C ILE A 554 -9.15 -4.21 11.15
N ASN A 555 -9.04 -5.06 12.15
CA ASN A 555 -9.95 -6.20 12.32
C ASN A 555 -11.40 -5.76 12.61
N LEU A 556 -11.59 -4.73 13.44
CA LEU A 556 -12.93 -4.18 13.71
C LEU A 556 -13.54 -3.54 12.44
N GLY A 557 -12.75 -2.79 11.67
CA GLY A 557 -13.18 -2.22 10.39
C GLY A 557 -13.50 -3.31 9.36
N ALA A 558 -12.65 -4.33 9.25
CA ALA A 558 -12.90 -5.47 8.38
C ALA A 558 -14.20 -6.20 8.73
N MET A 559 -14.47 -6.45 10.04
CA MET A 559 -15.74 -7.05 10.47
C MET A 559 -16.94 -6.19 10.07
N ALA A 560 -16.88 -4.88 10.30
CA ALA A 560 -17.98 -3.96 9.99
C ALA A 560 -18.30 -3.95 8.48
N LEU A 561 -17.24 -3.78 7.66
CA LEU A 561 -17.38 -3.71 6.20
C LEU A 561 -17.83 -5.06 5.59
N THR A 562 -17.27 -6.17 6.07
CA THR A 562 -17.63 -7.51 5.58
C THR A 562 -19.10 -7.81 5.87
N TYR A 563 -19.56 -7.51 7.08
CA TYR A 563 -20.95 -7.72 7.48
C TYR A 563 -21.92 -6.86 6.66
N SER A 564 -21.58 -5.59 6.44
CA SER A 564 -22.40 -4.68 5.64
C SER A 564 -22.42 -5.10 4.16
N TYR A 565 -21.25 -5.40 3.59
CA TYR A 565 -21.11 -5.78 2.18
C TYR A 565 -21.85 -7.10 1.85
N ALA A 566 -21.71 -8.09 2.73
CA ALA A 566 -22.42 -9.36 2.53
C ALA A 566 -23.94 -9.19 2.49
N ARG A 567 -24.51 -8.31 3.32
CA ARG A 567 -25.93 -8.00 3.28
C ARG A 567 -26.35 -7.30 1.97
N GLU A 568 -25.47 -6.50 1.38
CA GLU A 568 -25.73 -5.89 0.08
C GLU A 568 -25.71 -6.95 -1.03
N LEU A 569 -24.75 -7.86 -0.99
CA LEU A 569 -24.66 -8.98 -1.94
C LEU A 569 -25.88 -9.91 -1.83
N ASP A 570 -26.37 -10.19 -0.63
CA ASP A 570 -27.57 -11.03 -0.43
C ASP A 570 -28.85 -10.39 -1.03
N LYS A 571 -28.91 -9.05 -1.12
CA LYS A 571 -30.01 -8.35 -1.80
C LYS A 571 -29.90 -8.44 -3.33
N GLU A 572 -28.67 -8.40 -3.85
CA GLU A 572 -28.39 -8.43 -5.30
C GLU A 572 -28.52 -9.84 -5.87
N ASP A 573 -28.14 -10.85 -5.10
CA ASP A 573 -28.09 -12.26 -5.49
C ASP A 573 -28.80 -13.13 -4.46
N GLN A 574 -30.10 -13.27 -4.61
CA GLN A 574 -30.95 -14.03 -3.69
C GLN A 574 -30.72 -15.55 -3.73
N GLY A 575 -29.91 -16.04 -4.67
CA GLY A 575 -29.56 -17.47 -4.79
C GLY A 575 -28.46 -17.92 -3.84
N HIS A 576 -27.72 -16.98 -3.21
CA HIS A 576 -26.59 -17.25 -2.37
C HIS A 576 -26.74 -16.57 -1.00
N ASN A 577 -26.00 -17.05 0.00
CA ASN A 577 -26.02 -16.52 1.37
C ASN A 577 -24.62 -16.04 1.77
N TYR A 578 -24.27 -14.82 1.37
CA TYR A 578 -22.98 -14.20 1.70
C TYR A 578 -22.87 -13.82 3.17
N SER A 579 -24.01 -13.53 3.81
CA SER A 579 -24.08 -13.27 5.26
C SER A 579 -23.58 -14.44 6.09
N GLN A 580 -23.69 -15.69 5.61
CA GLN A 580 -23.13 -16.86 6.27
C GLN A 580 -21.60 -16.84 6.30
N LEU A 581 -20.96 -16.45 5.19
CA LEU A 581 -19.50 -16.27 5.14
C LEU A 581 -19.04 -15.13 6.05
N ALA A 582 -19.79 -14.02 6.05
CA ALA A 582 -19.51 -12.89 6.92
C ALA A 582 -19.64 -13.23 8.40
N ASP A 583 -20.64 -14.06 8.79
CA ASP A 583 -20.78 -14.53 10.18
C ASP A 583 -19.57 -15.35 10.63
N ILE A 584 -19.09 -16.28 9.80
CA ILE A 584 -17.90 -17.08 10.09
C ILE A 584 -16.67 -16.18 10.21
N PHE A 585 -16.48 -15.25 9.27
CA PHE A 585 -15.38 -14.28 9.32
C PHE A 585 -15.41 -13.47 10.63
N CYS A 586 -16.56 -12.91 10.97
CA CYS A 586 -16.72 -12.12 12.19
C CYS A 586 -16.48 -12.93 13.46
N ARG A 587 -16.95 -14.19 13.53
CA ARG A 587 -16.69 -15.08 14.67
C ARG A 587 -15.20 -15.35 14.86
N THR A 588 -14.50 -15.68 13.79
CA THR A 588 -13.03 -15.92 13.82
C THR A 588 -12.29 -14.65 14.23
N THR A 589 -12.62 -13.51 13.61
CA THR A 589 -11.96 -12.24 13.88
C THR A 589 -12.21 -11.72 15.30
N LYS A 590 -13.34 -12.07 15.94
CA LYS A 590 -13.54 -11.78 17.37
C LYS A 590 -12.43 -12.35 18.25
N TYR A 591 -12.03 -13.60 18.01
CA TYR A 591 -10.94 -14.23 18.76
C TYR A 591 -9.60 -13.49 18.53
N GLU A 592 -9.30 -13.10 17.29
CA GLU A 592 -8.10 -12.31 16.99
C GLU A 592 -8.10 -10.97 17.75
N VAL A 593 -9.22 -10.27 17.76
CA VAL A 593 -9.38 -8.98 18.47
C VAL A 593 -9.19 -9.15 19.99
N GLU A 594 -9.81 -10.18 20.58
CA GLU A 594 -9.68 -10.44 22.03
C GLU A 594 -8.24 -10.80 22.41
N GLU A 595 -7.57 -11.61 21.60
CA GLU A 595 -6.16 -11.95 21.81
C GLU A 595 -5.26 -10.72 21.72
N LEU A 596 -5.48 -9.85 20.75
CA LEU A 596 -4.75 -8.58 20.66
C LEU A 596 -4.95 -7.70 21.90
N PHE A 597 -6.18 -7.61 22.42
CA PHE A 597 -6.44 -6.90 23.67
C PHE A 597 -5.79 -7.58 24.88
N ARG A 598 -5.77 -8.91 24.92
CA ARG A 598 -5.11 -9.67 26.00
C ARG A 598 -3.62 -9.37 26.04
N VAL A 599 -2.95 -9.45 24.87
CA VAL A 599 -1.52 -9.19 24.74
C VAL A 599 -1.19 -7.71 24.91
N LEU A 600 -2.09 -6.79 24.54
CA LEU A 600 -1.91 -5.35 24.78
C LEU A 600 -1.75 -5.03 26.26
N ASN A 601 -2.53 -5.68 27.12
CA ASN A 601 -2.58 -5.39 28.57
C ASN A 601 -1.68 -6.32 29.39
N ASN A 602 -1.33 -7.50 28.88
CA ASN A 602 -0.48 -8.47 29.58
C ASN A 602 0.59 -8.98 28.60
N ASN A 603 1.78 -8.36 28.64
CA ASN A 603 2.89 -8.66 27.73
C ASN A 603 4.24 -8.48 28.43
N ASP A 604 5.27 -9.00 27.77
CA ASP A 604 6.67 -8.97 28.17
C ASP A 604 7.55 -8.07 27.28
N ASP A 605 6.95 -7.07 26.60
CA ASP A 605 7.64 -6.22 25.61
C ASP A 605 8.92 -5.57 26.15
N GLU A 606 8.89 -5.07 27.40
CA GLU A 606 10.05 -4.42 27.99
C GLU A 606 11.14 -5.43 28.35
N TYR A 607 10.75 -6.63 28.76
CA TYR A 607 11.69 -7.73 29.01
C TYR A 607 12.31 -8.21 27.71
N ARG A 608 11.52 -8.44 26.69
CA ARG A 608 12.00 -8.80 25.32
C ARG A 608 12.97 -7.75 24.79
N TRP A 609 12.68 -6.46 24.99
CA TRP A 609 13.57 -5.38 24.59
C TRP A 609 14.92 -5.44 25.33
N LYS A 610 14.95 -5.78 26.61
CA LYS A 610 16.20 -5.96 27.37
C LYS A 610 16.99 -7.17 26.87
N VAL A 611 16.29 -8.29 26.65
CA VAL A 611 16.91 -9.53 26.14
C VAL A 611 17.43 -9.33 24.71
N SER A 612 16.70 -8.61 23.85
CA SER A 612 17.15 -8.35 22.47
C SER A 612 18.47 -7.59 22.40
N LYS A 613 18.73 -6.67 23.34
CA LYS A 613 20.03 -5.98 23.42
C LYS A 613 21.17 -6.96 23.70
N ARG A 614 20.94 -7.92 24.57
CA ARG A 614 21.93 -8.96 24.89
C ARG A 614 22.16 -9.89 23.69
N LEU A 615 21.07 -10.26 22.98
CA LEU A 615 21.16 -11.05 21.74
C LEU A 615 21.98 -10.32 20.67
N ILE A 616 21.73 -9.00 20.48
CA ILE A 616 22.47 -8.19 19.51
C ILE A 616 23.95 -8.07 19.89
N ASN A 617 24.28 -8.05 21.17
CA ASN A 617 25.67 -8.00 21.66
C ASN A 617 26.38 -9.38 21.64
N GLY A 618 25.70 -10.45 21.23
CA GLY A 618 26.28 -11.79 21.15
C GLY A 618 26.33 -12.58 22.45
N ASP A 619 25.66 -12.11 23.53
CA ASP A 619 25.68 -12.78 24.85
C ASP A 619 25.27 -14.27 24.79
N PHE A 620 24.56 -14.69 23.76
CA PHE A 620 24.04 -16.04 23.57
C PHE A 620 24.66 -16.79 22.38
N ASP A 621 25.67 -16.21 21.71
CA ASP A 621 26.24 -16.74 20.48
C ASP A 621 26.84 -18.15 20.65
N VAL A 622 27.41 -18.46 21.81
CA VAL A 622 27.89 -19.82 22.14
C VAL A 622 26.82 -20.88 21.91
N PHE A 623 25.55 -20.55 22.20
CA PHE A 623 24.41 -21.44 21.95
C PHE A 623 23.82 -21.27 20.56
N LEU A 624 23.57 -20.03 20.16
CA LEU A 624 22.83 -19.71 18.94
C LEU A 624 23.62 -19.99 17.66
N LEU A 625 24.94 -19.85 17.71
CA LEU A 625 25.83 -20.13 16.58
C LEU A 625 26.51 -21.51 16.67
N SER A 626 26.20 -22.30 17.70
CA SER A 626 26.70 -23.68 17.83
C SER A 626 26.05 -24.55 16.75
N GLY A 627 26.88 -25.35 16.07
CA GLY A 627 26.40 -26.31 15.07
C GLY A 627 26.00 -25.71 13.71
N ILE A 628 26.29 -24.45 13.47
CA ILE A 628 26.15 -23.84 12.14
C ILE A 628 27.51 -23.39 11.60
N ILE A 629 27.58 -23.19 10.29
CA ILE A 629 28.71 -22.51 9.65
C ILE A 629 28.33 -21.04 9.53
N PRO A 630 28.96 -20.12 10.31
CA PRO A 630 28.65 -18.69 10.22
C PRO A 630 29.04 -18.14 8.87
N MET A 631 28.11 -17.43 8.21
CA MET A 631 28.40 -16.74 6.96
C MET A 631 29.15 -15.44 7.25
N THR A 632 30.33 -15.27 6.65
CA THR A 632 31.09 -14.01 6.65
C THR A 632 30.76 -13.19 5.42
N GLU A 633 31.15 -11.90 5.38
CA GLU A 633 30.99 -11.03 4.19
C GLU A 633 31.63 -11.65 2.93
N GLU A 634 32.73 -12.40 3.09
CA GLU A 634 33.39 -13.09 1.99
C GLU A 634 32.49 -14.18 1.39
N HIS A 635 31.80 -14.95 2.22
CA HIS A 635 30.84 -15.98 1.79
C HIS A 635 29.58 -15.39 1.16
N MET A 636 29.22 -14.15 1.52
CA MET A 636 28.05 -13.45 0.97
C MET A 636 28.31 -12.79 -0.40
N ARG A 637 29.57 -12.74 -0.85
CA ARG A 637 29.91 -12.33 -2.20
C ARG A 637 29.48 -13.42 -3.17
N GLY A 638 28.59 -13.09 -4.10
CA GLY A 638 28.18 -14.01 -5.16
C GLY A 638 29.40 -14.53 -5.95
N PRO A 639 29.22 -15.55 -6.79
CA PRO A 639 30.32 -16.10 -7.58
C PRO A 639 31.01 -14.96 -8.35
N LYS A 640 32.32 -14.90 -8.24
CA LYS A 640 33.13 -14.00 -9.07
C LYS A 640 32.84 -14.36 -10.53
N LYS A 641 32.29 -13.42 -11.31
CA LYS A 641 32.10 -13.58 -12.74
C LYS A 641 33.44 -13.69 -13.45
#